data_15b520108fad92c060712784d2cb610f
#
_entry.id   15b520108fad92c060712784d2cb610f
#
_cell.length_a   1.000
_cell.length_b   1.000
_cell.length_c   1.000
_cell.angle_alpha   90.00
_cell.angle_beta   90.00
_cell.angle_gamma   90.00
#
_symmetry.space_group_name_H-M   'P 1'
#
loop_
_entity.id
_entity.type
_entity.pdbx_description
1 polymer ?
#
loop_
_entity_poly.entity_id
_entity_poly.type
_entity_poly.pdbx_seq_one_letter_code
_entity_poly.pdbx_strand_id
1 'polypeptide(L)'
;FRDVESSYTHLVLFDETRRALPAAYIDFAFMTNLPHKKALSMENRPWFLGRASNRSALEFNMLLISCAFSLELLNIPWLLTQSGIPFSRQERMENDSLPFLLLGGSSAVCSGSLVKIADNRVIDSLVDAMFFGEGEGRISEIVRIAAEDSRSGLSKSSIIAHIASEIEGFWPCDSSFACKRALSTQRPAVLTSPIMLNSENADSIKLAITAGCIGHCTFCLEGWDRRPFIEKPVDHLSKSAIMLKRASGASDVELFSYNFNMHKNIIQLIQIFGKYFMHVSMMSQRLDILYKKPEILAAELAAGKRSFTLGIEGISERIRNYYQKGISEEQIWTSITRILENRAREIKLFFIISGFEEGSDLEEFAHFCDRLAHHKIETHSVTRVIVSAGYLVRLPFTPLQFAPLQGNRALMESIASALCKSCKQANLEFRLASSFEDYWMDQLLSLGGSIAHDWLQTCPKNGFFYDLHVPSRALESLCAYFEKQPIFNQLLEEKPKTYRPDFYFIESDRHWQMLAALYDQSLNYLHNRDSRNSYIENHSGSSISIEAKKTIDIIKAQQKAKAHFPSILIKISENNALAFSTPAYERTWLLRTLSALVPNSELGFFYCNLQLPNLDWESSMPISSPSLVYRSRLGISGVKYFAIYGPDITNMKKVISLTATALKNVRGIESISNSSAYSGSTLFLEDIELIQELPTAKVCRLSACIPADKSRLINEALEEWLSEMGLHFTLKKDEDSIIYYTSSINKTNKALKYIKYKTISTNICLSLCIGKKANLRLLADILYKKCTIEKTIFRIEGWDLNALDLDDH
;
A
#
# COMPACT_ATOMS: atom_id res chain seq x y z
N PHE A 1 -2.28 5.60 -7.70
CA PHE A 1 -0.93 6.08 -8.05
C PHE A 1 0.01 6.17 -6.87
N ARG A 2 -0.41 6.65 -5.68
CA ARG A 2 0.43 6.66 -4.46
C ARG A 2 0.79 5.25 -3.99
N ASP A 3 -0.11 4.29 -4.21
CA ASP A 3 0.07 2.91 -3.79
C ASP A 3 1.08 2.15 -4.67
N VAL A 4 1.27 2.55 -5.92
CA VAL A 4 2.22 1.91 -6.85
C VAL A 4 3.67 2.14 -6.41
N GLU A 5 4.01 3.34 -5.91
CA GLU A 5 5.35 3.65 -5.41
C GLU A 5 5.73 2.84 -4.16
N SER A 6 4.74 2.30 -3.45
CA SER A 6 4.92 1.41 -2.30
C SER A 6 4.64 -0.07 -2.63
N SER A 7 4.53 -0.41 -3.90
CA SER A 7 4.27 -1.79 -4.35
C SER A 7 5.36 -2.74 -3.85
N TYR A 8 4.94 -3.80 -3.14
CA TYR A 8 5.87 -4.82 -2.63
C TYR A 8 6.67 -5.49 -3.75
N THR A 9 6.05 -5.73 -4.91
CA THR A 9 6.72 -6.31 -6.08
C THR A 9 7.89 -5.46 -6.55
N HIS A 10 7.70 -4.14 -6.68
CA HIS A 10 8.79 -3.23 -7.10
C HIS A 10 9.94 -3.22 -6.08
N LEU A 11 9.62 -3.27 -4.78
CA LEU A 11 10.64 -3.34 -3.73
C LEU A 11 11.43 -4.64 -3.80
N VAL A 12 10.76 -5.78 -4.05
CA VAL A 12 11.41 -7.08 -4.25
C VAL A 12 12.32 -7.06 -5.47
N LEU A 13 11.83 -6.60 -6.61
CA LEU A 13 12.62 -6.51 -7.86
C LEU A 13 13.86 -5.63 -7.67
N PHE A 14 13.71 -4.52 -6.96
CA PHE A 14 14.85 -3.65 -6.67
C PHE A 14 15.90 -4.34 -5.79
N ASP A 15 15.47 -4.95 -4.67
CA ASP A 15 16.35 -5.61 -3.71
C ASP A 15 17.08 -6.81 -4.33
N GLU A 16 16.36 -7.65 -5.08
CA GLU A 16 16.91 -8.79 -5.81
C GLU A 16 17.98 -8.35 -6.83
N THR A 17 17.63 -7.35 -7.64
CA THR A 17 18.56 -6.81 -8.66
C THR A 17 19.78 -6.16 -7.99
N ARG A 18 19.59 -5.37 -6.94
CA ARG A 18 20.68 -4.69 -6.23
C ARG A 18 21.64 -5.68 -5.58
N ARG A 19 21.12 -6.78 -5.02
CA ARG A 19 21.96 -7.85 -4.44
C ARG A 19 22.75 -8.61 -5.50
N ALA A 20 22.12 -8.92 -6.64
CA ALA A 20 22.78 -9.63 -7.73
C ALA A 20 23.82 -8.76 -8.46
N LEU A 21 23.50 -7.49 -8.65
CA LEU A 21 24.31 -6.53 -9.41
C LEU A 21 24.47 -5.22 -8.61
N PRO A 22 25.40 -5.16 -7.64
CA PRO A 22 25.56 -3.97 -6.78
C PRO A 22 25.90 -2.69 -7.55
N ALA A 23 26.55 -2.79 -8.70
CA ALA A 23 26.92 -1.66 -9.54
C ALA A 23 25.86 -1.28 -10.59
N ALA A 24 24.76 -2.04 -10.72
CA ALA A 24 23.73 -1.73 -11.69
C ALA A 24 23.00 -0.42 -11.32
N TYR A 25 22.70 0.38 -12.32
CA TYR A 25 21.79 1.50 -12.17
C TYR A 25 20.35 0.99 -12.25
N ILE A 26 19.58 1.20 -11.19
CA ILE A 26 18.19 0.74 -11.09
C ILE A 26 17.30 1.96 -10.87
N ASP A 27 16.25 2.08 -11.68
CA ASP A 27 15.26 3.14 -11.56
C ASP A 27 13.83 2.57 -11.66
N PHE A 28 12.85 3.37 -11.25
CA PHE A 28 11.45 3.05 -11.38
C PHE A 28 10.79 3.96 -12.39
N ALA A 29 9.88 3.40 -13.19
CA ALA A 29 8.99 4.18 -14.04
C ALA A 29 7.54 3.71 -13.81
N PHE A 30 6.63 4.66 -13.75
CA PHE A 30 5.21 4.40 -13.58
C PHE A 30 4.41 5.17 -14.62
N MET A 31 3.23 4.66 -14.98
CA MET A 31 2.30 5.42 -15.80
C MET A 31 1.94 6.72 -15.08
N THR A 32 2.22 7.85 -15.68
CA THR A 32 2.00 9.15 -15.06
C THR A 32 0.52 9.58 -15.16
N ASN A 33 0.06 10.45 -14.28
CA ASN A 33 -1.31 10.96 -14.29
C ASN A 33 -1.57 11.91 -15.47
N LEU A 34 -2.84 12.17 -15.76
CA LEU A 34 -3.24 12.96 -16.93
C LEU A 34 -2.63 14.38 -17.00
N PRO A 35 -2.54 15.17 -15.91
CA PRO A 35 -1.85 16.47 -15.94
C PRO A 35 -0.38 16.35 -16.33
N HIS A 36 0.35 15.40 -15.77
CA HIS A 36 1.75 15.17 -16.10
C HIS A 36 1.93 14.65 -17.54
N LYS A 37 1.03 13.75 -18.03
CA LYS A 37 1.04 13.33 -19.44
C LYS A 37 0.94 14.51 -20.38
N LYS A 38 0.02 15.46 -20.10
CA LYS A 38 -0.12 16.69 -20.90
C LYS A 38 1.16 17.52 -20.88
N ALA A 39 1.76 17.74 -19.70
CA ALA A 39 2.99 18.51 -19.59
C ALA A 39 4.15 17.85 -20.37
N LEU A 40 4.36 16.54 -20.19
CA LEU A 40 5.39 15.77 -20.90
C LEU A 40 5.17 15.79 -22.41
N SER A 41 3.90 15.67 -22.87
CA SER A 41 3.56 15.75 -24.29
C SER A 41 3.84 17.13 -24.88
N MET A 42 3.57 18.22 -24.13
CA MET A 42 3.90 19.59 -24.55
C MET A 42 5.42 19.81 -24.68
N GLU A 43 6.21 19.12 -23.86
CA GLU A 43 7.67 19.15 -23.90
C GLU A 43 8.26 18.12 -24.89
N ASN A 44 7.43 17.38 -25.62
CA ASN A 44 7.81 16.28 -26.50
C ASN A 44 8.65 15.20 -25.78
N ARG A 45 8.28 14.87 -24.53
CA ARG A 45 8.96 13.87 -23.69
C ARG A 45 8.09 12.62 -23.51
N PRO A 46 8.70 11.43 -23.39
CA PRO A 46 7.98 10.19 -23.10
C PRO A 46 7.21 10.23 -21.78
N TRP A 47 6.08 9.51 -21.70
CA TRP A 47 5.29 9.42 -20.46
C TRP A 47 5.92 8.51 -19.40
N PHE A 48 6.77 7.57 -19.83
CA PHE A 48 7.47 6.61 -18.97
C PHE A 48 8.94 7.02 -18.81
N LEU A 49 9.21 7.79 -17.77
CA LEU A 49 10.55 8.24 -17.43
C LEU A 49 10.97 7.68 -16.08
N GLY A 50 12.24 7.36 -15.95
CA GLY A 50 12.82 6.97 -14.69
C GLY A 50 12.62 8.05 -13.61
N ARG A 51 12.10 7.67 -12.46
CA ARG A 51 11.75 8.60 -11.37
C ARG A 51 12.95 9.33 -10.80
N ALA A 52 14.10 8.68 -10.74
CA ALA A 52 15.33 9.28 -10.23
C ALA A 52 16.18 9.92 -11.33
N SER A 53 16.22 9.31 -12.54
CA SER A 53 17.12 9.73 -13.62
C SER A 53 16.47 10.64 -14.66
N ASN A 54 15.14 10.64 -14.77
CA ASN A 54 14.40 11.19 -15.91
C ASN A 54 14.82 10.59 -17.28
N ARG A 55 15.41 9.39 -17.29
CA ARG A 55 15.81 8.66 -18.50
C ARG A 55 14.64 7.94 -19.12
N SER A 56 14.67 7.83 -20.44
CA SER A 56 13.70 7.03 -21.20
C SER A 56 14.00 5.54 -21.12
N ALA A 57 13.03 4.70 -21.50
CA ALA A 57 13.20 3.25 -21.49
C ALA A 57 14.34 2.75 -22.39
N LEU A 58 14.65 3.45 -23.49
CA LEU A 58 15.77 3.09 -24.40
C LEU A 58 17.16 3.24 -23.79
N GLU A 59 17.29 3.95 -22.68
CA GLU A 59 18.57 4.15 -21.98
C GLU A 59 18.88 3.05 -20.96
N PHE A 60 18.03 2.02 -20.88
CA PHE A 60 18.20 0.85 -20.00
C PHE A 60 18.41 -0.42 -20.81
N ASN A 61 19.21 -1.34 -20.27
CA ASN A 61 19.45 -2.63 -20.90
C ASN A 61 18.26 -3.60 -20.75
N MET A 62 17.49 -3.46 -19.65
CA MET A 62 16.40 -4.36 -19.31
C MET A 62 15.26 -3.60 -18.65
N LEU A 63 14.03 -3.97 -19.02
CA LEU A 63 12.79 -3.47 -18.41
C LEU A 63 12.07 -4.63 -17.74
N LEU A 64 11.98 -4.58 -16.40
CA LEU A 64 11.18 -5.51 -15.61
C LEU A 64 9.77 -4.91 -15.44
N ILE A 65 8.78 -5.47 -16.13
CA ILE A 65 7.43 -4.95 -16.17
C ILE A 65 6.56 -5.76 -15.21
N SER A 66 6.00 -5.10 -14.19
CA SER A 66 5.07 -5.72 -13.24
C SER A 66 3.64 -5.53 -13.70
N CYS A 67 2.90 -6.64 -13.87
CA CYS A 67 1.47 -6.65 -14.17
C CYS A 67 0.72 -7.18 -12.93
N ALA A 68 -0.01 -6.30 -12.24
CA ALA A 68 -0.77 -6.65 -11.05
C ALA A 68 -2.24 -7.01 -11.38
N PHE A 69 -2.80 -6.44 -12.46
CA PHE A 69 -4.14 -6.74 -12.96
C PHE A 69 -4.25 -6.40 -14.45
N SER A 70 -5.20 -7.03 -15.14
CA SER A 70 -5.24 -7.07 -16.62
C SER A 70 -5.51 -5.70 -17.26
N LEU A 71 -6.14 -4.76 -16.56
CA LEU A 71 -6.36 -3.40 -17.11
C LEU A 71 -5.03 -2.65 -17.36
N GLU A 72 -3.95 -3.00 -16.65
CA GLU A 72 -2.62 -2.41 -16.89
C GLU A 72 -2.06 -2.77 -18.26
N LEU A 73 -2.54 -3.85 -18.88
CA LEU A 73 -2.14 -4.29 -20.22
C LEU A 73 -2.43 -3.22 -21.29
N LEU A 74 -3.44 -2.37 -21.09
CA LEU A 74 -3.74 -1.21 -21.95
C LEU A 74 -2.56 -0.22 -22.05
N ASN A 75 -1.69 -0.21 -21.05
CA ASN A 75 -0.58 0.73 -20.95
C ASN A 75 0.72 0.21 -21.60
N ILE A 76 0.80 -1.10 -21.91
CA ILE A 76 2.00 -1.68 -22.52
C ILE A 76 2.25 -1.12 -23.93
N PRO A 77 1.24 -1.05 -24.84
CA PRO A 77 1.44 -0.43 -26.15
C PRO A 77 1.87 1.05 -26.06
N TRP A 78 1.42 1.77 -25.03
CA TRP A 78 1.86 3.13 -24.78
C TRP A 78 3.31 3.22 -24.33
N LEU A 79 3.77 2.29 -23.46
CA LEU A 79 5.17 2.21 -23.10
C LEU A 79 6.04 2.03 -24.34
N LEU A 80 5.68 1.13 -25.24
CA LEU A 80 6.42 0.86 -26.46
C LEU A 80 6.40 2.08 -27.40
N THR A 81 5.23 2.62 -27.70
CA THR A 81 5.05 3.79 -28.60
C THR A 81 5.80 5.02 -28.10
N GLN A 82 5.63 5.37 -26.82
CA GLN A 82 6.23 6.55 -26.22
C GLN A 82 7.75 6.43 -26.08
N SER A 83 8.26 5.21 -26.03
CA SER A 83 9.70 4.94 -25.93
C SER A 83 10.36 4.68 -27.29
N GLY A 84 9.59 4.65 -28.37
CA GLY A 84 10.13 4.30 -29.70
C GLY A 84 10.58 2.84 -29.83
N ILE A 85 10.00 1.95 -29.04
CA ILE A 85 10.26 0.50 -29.06
C ILE A 85 9.26 -0.15 -30.05
N PRO A 86 9.71 -0.96 -31.01
CA PRO A 86 8.82 -1.63 -31.96
C PRO A 86 7.82 -2.57 -31.30
N PHE A 87 6.60 -2.69 -31.85
CA PHE A 87 5.61 -3.68 -31.39
C PHE A 87 6.03 -5.09 -31.76
N SER A 88 6.59 -5.29 -32.96
CA SER A 88 7.06 -6.61 -33.42
C SER A 88 8.19 -7.13 -32.55
N ARG A 89 8.00 -8.34 -32.00
CA ARG A 89 9.05 -9.02 -31.26
C ARG A 89 10.24 -9.34 -32.13
N GLN A 90 10.01 -9.70 -33.39
CA GLN A 90 11.07 -10.00 -34.34
C GLN A 90 12.01 -8.79 -34.50
N GLU A 91 11.45 -7.59 -34.78
CA GLU A 91 12.25 -6.37 -34.90
C GLU A 91 13.06 -6.07 -33.62
N ARG A 92 12.47 -6.33 -32.43
CA ARG A 92 13.19 -6.16 -31.17
C ARG A 92 14.31 -7.18 -30.97
N MET A 93 14.14 -8.42 -31.46
CA MET A 93 15.19 -9.46 -31.38
C MET A 93 16.34 -9.25 -32.36
N GLU A 94 16.08 -8.60 -33.49
CA GLU A 94 17.08 -8.26 -34.50
C GLU A 94 17.94 -7.02 -34.10
N ASN A 95 17.53 -6.30 -33.05
CA ASN A 95 18.21 -5.09 -32.61
C ASN A 95 18.65 -5.19 -31.14
N ASP A 96 19.91 -5.54 -30.93
CA ASP A 96 20.51 -5.68 -29.58
C ASP A 96 20.65 -4.36 -28.82
N SER A 97 20.46 -3.20 -29.46
CA SER A 97 20.46 -1.89 -28.78
C SER A 97 19.15 -1.59 -28.03
N LEU A 98 18.09 -2.31 -28.34
CA LEU A 98 16.80 -2.15 -27.64
C LEU A 98 16.81 -2.90 -26.30
N PRO A 99 16.12 -2.39 -25.27
CA PRO A 99 16.05 -3.06 -23.99
C PRO A 99 15.40 -4.44 -24.08
N PHE A 100 15.80 -5.35 -23.19
CA PHE A 100 15.11 -6.63 -22.99
C PHE A 100 13.86 -6.42 -22.13
N LEU A 101 12.68 -6.79 -22.63
CA LEU A 101 11.39 -6.60 -21.97
C LEU A 101 10.94 -7.92 -21.31
N LEU A 102 10.96 -7.97 -19.97
CA LEU A 102 10.47 -9.10 -19.20
C LEU A 102 9.23 -8.69 -18.40
N LEU A 103 8.10 -9.32 -18.68
CA LEU A 103 6.86 -9.11 -17.92
C LEU A 103 6.71 -10.21 -16.88
N GLY A 104 6.29 -9.83 -15.68
CA GLY A 104 5.92 -10.73 -14.59
C GLY A 104 4.82 -10.10 -13.73
N GLY A 105 4.60 -10.65 -12.55
CA GLY A 105 3.62 -10.15 -11.58
C GLY A 105 2.47 -11.11 -11.36
N SER A 106 1.57 -10.76 -10.44
CA SER A 106 0.48 -11.63 -9.99
C SER A 106 -0.52 -11.97 -11.11
N SER A 107 -0.68 -11.09 -12.09
CA SER A 107 -1.59 -11.29 -13.22
C SER A 107 -0.87 -11.67 -14.54
N ALA A 108 0.39 -12.10 -14.47
CA ALA A 108 1.11 -12.53 -15.69
C ALA A 108 0.36 -13.64 -16.47
N VAL A 109 -0.29 -14.56 -15.74
CA VAL A 109 -1.11 -15.62 -16.36
C VAL A 109 -2.39 -15.12 -17.06
N CYS A 110 -2.79 -13.87 -16.81
CA CYS A 110 -3.91 -13.19 -17.48
C CYS A 110 -3.45 -12.30 -18.63
N SER A 111 -2.16 -12.31 -18.99
CA SER A 111 -1.56 -11.41 -19.99
C SER A 111 -1.59 -12.00 -21.42
N GLY A 112 -2.47 -12.94 -21.72
CA GLY A 112 -2.59 -13.55 -23.04
C GLY A 112 -2.71 -12.55 -24.18
N SER A 113 -3.38 -11.42 -23.93
CA SER A 113 -3.55 -10.34 -24.91
C SER A 113 -2.23 -9.67 -25.37
N LEU A 114 -1.13 -9.87 -24.67
CA LEU A 114 0.18 -9.41 -25.12
C LEU A 114 0.83 -10.32 -26.16
N VAL A 115 0.29 -11.52 -26.38
CA VAL A 115 0.86 -12.53 -27.27
C VAL A 115 -0.13 -12.83 -28.38
N LYS A 116 0.34 -12.86 -29.63
CA LYS A 116 -0.45 -13.31 -30.79
C LYS A 116 -0.22 -14.78 -31.01
N ILE A 117 -1.26 -15.58 -30.87
CA ILE A 117 -1.23 -17.03 -31.09
C ILE A 117 -2.15 -17.38 -32.26
N ALA A 118 -1.64 -18.10 -33.25
CA ALA A 118 -2.42 -18.67 -34.35
C ALA A 118 -1.86 -20.04 -34.68
N ASP A 119 -2.75 -21.01 -34.97
CA ASP A 119 -2.41 -22.39 -35.34
C ASP A 119 -1.43 -23.06 -34.35
N ASN A 120 -1.64 -22.87 -33.06
CA ASN A 120 -0.76 -23.34 -31.98
C ASN A 120 0.71 -22.84 -32.09
N ARG A 121 0.90 -21.66 -32.67
CA ARG A 121 2.19 -21.00 -32.75
C ARG A 121 2.12 -19.56 -32.23
N VAL A 122 3.18 -19.12 -31.58
CA VAL A 122 3.34 -17.70 -31.27
C VAL A 122 3.78 -16.99 -32.55
N ILE A 123 2.96 -16.05 -33.00
CA ILE A 123 3.22 -15.25 -34.20
C ILE A 123 3.92 -13.94 -33.83
N ASP A 124 3.55 -13.32 -32.73
CA ASP A 124 4.16 -12.07 -32.25
C ASP A 124 3.91 -11.89 -30.75
N SER A 125 4.61 -10.95 -30.11
CA SER A 125 4.41 -10.58 -28.71
C SER A 125 4.84 -9.15 -28.46
N LEU A 126 4.10 -8.42 -27.58
CA LEU A 126 4.44 -7.06 -27.16
C LEU A 126 5.55 -7.02 -26.11
N VAL A 127 5.98 -8.18 -25.59
CA VAL A 127 7.10 -8.32 -24.65
C VAL A 127 8.04 -9.43 -25.16
N ASP A 128 9.29 -9.43 -24.67
CA ASP A 128 10.28 -10.38 -25.17
C ASP A 128 10.22 -11.72 -24.45
N ALA A 129 9.87 -11.67 -23.15
CA ALA A 129 9.67 -12.86 -22.33
C ALA A 129 8.64 -12.56 -21.21
N MET A 130 8.08 -13.63 -20.65
CA MET A 130 7.19 -13.60 -19.49
C MET A 130 7.73 -14.49 -18.38
N PHE A 131 7.45 -14.12 -17.15
CA PHE A 131 7.80 -14.89 -15.97
C PHE A 131 6.53 -15.31 -15.22
N PHE A 132 6.35 -16.62 -15.02
CA PHE A 132 5.21 -17.20 -14.33
C PHE A 132 5.63 -17.80 -12.99
N GLY A 133 4.93 -17.39 -11.93
CA GLY A 133 5.20 -17.86 -10.57
C GLY A 133 5.91 -16.84 -9.68
N GLU A 134 6.68 -17.33 -8.72
CA GLU A 134 7.32 -16.51 -7.70
C GLU A 134 8.73 -16.10 -8.12
N GLY A 135 8.94 -14.78 -8.23
CA GLY A 135 10.20 -14.21 -8.74
C GLY A 135 11.33 -14.14 -7.71
N GLU A 136 11.02 -14.32 -6.42
CA GLU A 136 12.02 -14.22 -5.35
C GLU A 136 13.14 -15.26 -5.52
N GLY A 137 14.36 -14.79 -5.57
CA GLY A 137 15.56 -15.58 -5.85
C GLY A 137 15.79 -15.83 -7.35
N ARG A 138 14.75 -15.87 -8.19
CA ARG A 138 14.88 -16.09 -9.64
C ARG A 138 15.27 -14.81 -10.38
N ILE A 139 14.74 -13.67 -9.94
CA ILE A 139 15.09 -12.37 -10.55
C ILE A 139 16.58 -12.07 -10.39
N SER A 140 17.17 -12.38 -9.24
CA SER A 140 18.63 -12.26 -9.02
C SER A 140 19.44 -13.06 -10.06
N GLU A 141 19.01 -14.28 -10.36
CA GLU A 141 19.65 -15.14 -11.36
C GLU A 141 19.45 -14.62 -12.78
N ILE A 142 18.23 -14.22 -13.14
CA ILE A 142 17.90 -13.66 -14.47
C ILE A 142 18.75 -12.43 -14.77
N VAL A 143 18.80 -11.46 -13.85
CA VAL A 143 19.55 -10.22 -14.10
C VAL A 143 21.07 -10.46 -14.10
N ARG A 144 21.56 -11.44 -13.33
CA ARG A 144 22.97 -11.84 -13.34
C ARG A 144 23.36 -12.47 -14.68
N ILE A 145 22.60 -13.46 -15.15
CA ILE A 145 22.83 -14.12 -16.46
C ILE A 145 22.78 -13.07 -17.58
N ALA A 146 21.73 -12.24 -17.61
CA ALA A 146 21.59 -11.21 -18.63
C ALA A 146 22.79 -10.25 -18.65
N ALA A 147 23.30 -9.84 -17.49
CA ALA A 147 24.45 -8.94 -17.40
C ALA A 147 25.78 -9.61 -17.77
N GLU A 148 25.98 -10.87 -17.40
CA GLU A 148 27.21 -11.65 -17.72
C GLU A 148 27.29 -11.94 -19.22
N ASP A 149 26.20 -12.42 -19.81
CA ASP A 149 26.09 -12.74 -21.23
C ASP A 149 26.22 -11.49 -22.11
N SER A 150 25.56 -10.38 -21.72
CA SER A 150 25.68 -9.10 -22.43
C SER A 150 27.14 -8.60 -22.43
N ARG A 151 27.86 -8.70 -21.29
CA ARG A 151 29.31 -8.36 -21.25
C ARG A 151 30.15 -9.28 -22.12
N SER A 152 29.74 -10.52 -22.31
CA SER A 152 30.38 -11.51 -23.19
C SER A 152 30.05 -11.29 -24.66
N GLY A 153 29.22 -10.29 -24.99
CA GLY A 153 28.85 -9.95 -26.36
C GLY A 153 27.81 -10.87 -26.99
N LEU A 154 27.04 -11.63 -26.20
CA LEU A 154 25.96 -12.44 -26.74
C LEU A 154 24.79 -11.55 -27.21
N SER A 155 24.13 -12.00 -28.29
CA SER A 155 22.91 -11.34 -28.76
C SER A 155 21.75 -11.50 -27.76
N LYS A 156 20.80 -10.56 -27.80
CA LYS A 156 19.60 -10.61 -26.97
C LYS A 156 18.85 -11.94 -27.05
N SER A 157 18.71 -12.48 -28.25
CA SER A 157 18.07 -13.79 -28.49
C SER A 157 18.82 -14.94 -27.81
N SER A 158 20.17 -14.90 -27.83
CA SER A 158 21.01 -15.91 -27.14
C SER A 158 20.88 -15.80 -25.62
N ILE A 159 20.85 -14.56 -25.08
CA ILE A 159 20.64 -14.30 -23.65
C ILE A 159 19.29 -14.84 -23.19
N ILE A 160 18.23 -14.56 -23.95
CA ILE A 160 16.87 -15.06 -23.64
C ILE A 160 16.84 -16.60 -23.67
N ALA A 161 17.46 -17.21 -24.65
CA ALA A 161 17.52 -18.67 -24.76
C ALA A 161 18.29 -19.30 -23.59
N HIS A 162 19.41 -18.68 -23.17
CA HIS A 162 20.18 -19.13 -22.02
C HIS A 162 19.37 -19.02 -20.72
N ILE A 163 18.72 -17.89 -20.47
CA ILE A 163 17.85 -17.73 -19.29
C ILE A 163 16.71 -18.78 -19.30
N ALA A 164 16.10 -19.04 -20.46
CA ALA A 164 15.03 -20.02 -20.59
C ALA A 164 15.47 -21.45 -20.29
N SER A 165 16.74 -21.78 -20.56
CA SER A 165 17.28 -23.11 -20.24
C SER A 165 17.60 -23.31 -18.77
N GLU A 166 17.90 -22.23 -18.04
CA GLU A 166 18.36 -22.29 -16.64
C GLU A 166 17.27 -21.95 -15.62
N ILE A 167 16.32 -21.10 -15.99
CA ILE A 167 15.38 -20.48 -15.02
C ILE A 167 13.97 -21.01 -15.19
N GLU A 168 13.52 -21.78 -14.22
CA GLU A 168 12.12 -22.20 -14.13
C GLU A 168 11.19 -20.97 -13.98
N GLY A 169 10.07 -20.96 -14.68
CA GLY A 169 9.09 -19.87 -14.73
C GLY A 169 9.36 -18.86 -15.85
N PHE A 170 10.51 -18.87 -16.45
CA PHE A 170 10.84 -17.97 -17.54
C PHE A 170 10.38 -18.58 -18.90
N TRP A 171 9.55 -17.85 -19.62
CA TRP A 171 9.05 -18.21 -20.94
C TRP A 171 9.47 -17.17 -21.98
N PRO A 172 10.18 -17.57 -23.05
CA PRO A 172 10.75 -16.63 -24.03
C PRO A 172 9.72 -16.09 -25.04
N CYS A 173 8.42 -16.20 -24.82
CA CYS A 173 7.34 -15.80 -25.73
C CYS A 173 7.53 -16.38 -27.13
N ASP A 174 7.92 -17.64 -27.23
CA ASP A 174 8.06 -18.38 -28.46
C ASP A 174 7.12 -19.61 -28.50
N SER A 175 7.22 -20.40 -29.56
CA SER A 175 6.37 -21.58 -29.75
C SER A 175 6.81 -22.80 -28.96
N SER A 176 7.74 -22.71 -28.02
CA SER A 176 8.23 -23.85 -27.23
C SER A 176 7.16 -24.41 -26.29
N PHE A 177 6.24 -23.58 -25.74
CA PHE A 177 5.18 -23.95 -24.80
C PHE A 177 5.62 -24.95 -23.71
N ALA A 178 6.86 -24.80 -23.22
CA ALA A 178 7.53 -25.76 -22.33
C ALA A 178 7.95 -25.15 -20.98
N CYS A 179 7.28 -24.13 -20.53
CA CYS A 179 7.58 -23.48 -19.26
C CYS A 179 6.81 -24.14 -18.11
N LYS A 180 7.46 -24.30 -16.96
CA LYS A 180 6.79 -24.63 -15.69
C LYS A 180 6.76 -23.40 -14.82
N ARG A 181 5.71 -23.25 -14.02
CA ARG A 181 5.60 -22.17 -13.05
C ARG A 181 6.68 -22.28 -11.97
N ALA A 182 7.37 -21.18 -11.71
CA ALA A 182 8.38 -21.14 -10.64
C ALA A 182 7.72 -21.14 -9.26
N LEU A 183 8.22 -22.00 -8.37
CA LEU A 183 7.84 -22.03 -6.97
C LEU A 183 9.01 -21.57 -6.12
N SER A 184 8.81 -20.60 -5.27
CA SER A 184 9.80 -20.16 -4.30
C SER A 184 9.45 -20.69 -2.91
N THR A 185 10.42 -21.30 -2.26
CA THR A 185 10.30 -21.76 -0.88
C THR A 185 10.86 -20.78 0.13
N GLN A 186 11.68 -19.83 -0.33
CA GLN A 186 12.35 -18.85 0.53
C GLN A 186 12.13 -17.44 -0.01
N ARG A 187 11.53 -16.61 0.82
CA ARG A 187 11.37 -15.18 0.54
C ARG A 187 12.22 -14.41 1.51
N PRO A 188 13.37 -13.88 1.10
CA PRO A 188 14.17 -13.02 1.95
C PRO A 188 13.38 -11.76 2.30
N ALA A 189 13.73 -11.14 3.43
CA ALA A 189 13.23 -9.80 3.72
C ALA A 189 13.83 -8.81 2.72
N VAL A 190 13.03 -7.88 2.23
CA VAL A 190 13.51 -6.77 1.39
C VAL A 190 14.31 -5.82 2.28
N LEU A 191 15.62 -5.79 2.14
CA LEU A 191 16.51 -4.99 2.98
C LEU A 191 16.93 -3.69 2.32
N THR A 192 16.97 -3.65 0.99
CA THR A 192 17.34 -2.46 0.23
C THR A 192 16.17 -2.05 -0.63
N SER A 193 15.69 -0.83 -0.40
CA SER A 193 14.65 -0.24 -1.23
C SER A 193 14.91 1.25 -1.37
N PRO A 194 14.65 1.86 -2.52
CA PRO A 194 14.65 3.29 -2.62
C PRO A 194 13.49 3.86 -1.82
N ILE A 195 13.71 5.03 -1.23
CA ILE A 195 12.66 5.79 -0.57
C ILE A 195 12.37 6.98 -1.49
N MET A 196 11.12 7.08 -1.94
CA MET A 196 10.71 8.16 -2.83
C MET A 196 10.56 9.47 -2.06
N LEU A 197 11.18 10.55 -2.54
CA LEU A 197 11.16 11.87 -1.92
C LEU A 197 9.76 12.39 -1.62
N ASN A 198 8.80 12.08 -2.48
CA ASN A 198 7.42 12.51 -2.38
C ASN A 198 6.46 11.46 -1.84
N SER A 199 6.96 10.34 -1.32
CA SER A 199 6.13 9.30 -0.71
C SER A 199 5.58 9.76 0.65
N GLU A 200 4.26 9.65 0.84
CA GLU A 200 3.60 9.91 2.12
C GLU A 200 3.73 8.73 3.09
N ASN A 201 4.07 7.53 2.56
CA ASN A 201 4.18 6.28 3.30
C ASN A 201 5.64 5.78 3.40
N ALA A 202 6.62 6.66 3.21
CA ALA A 202 8.03 6.31 3.26
C ALA A 202 8.48 5.71 4.60
N ASP A 203 7.76 5.99 5.68
CA ASP A 203 8.01 5.49 7.03
C ASP A 203 7.34 4.14 7.35
N SER A 204 6.68 3.53 6.36
CA SER A 204 6.07 2.20 6.47
C SER A 204 6.75 1.21 5.52
N ILE A 205 7.05 0.02 6.02
CA ILE A 205 7.63 -1.07 5.23
C ILE A 205 6.73 -2.29 5.24
N LYS A 206 6.85 -3.11 4.19
CA LYS A 206 6.09 -4.36 4.06
C LYS A 206 6.97 -5.57 4.34
N LEU A 207 6.44 -6.52 5.10
CA LEU A 207 7.08 -7.81 5.32
C LEU A 207 6.11 -8.94 5.05
N ALA A 208 6.39 -9.76 4.04
CA ALA A 208 5.62 -10.96 3.76
C ALA A 208 5.81 -12.00 4.88
N ILE A 209 4.72 -12.37 5.54
CA ILE A 209 4.71 -13.39 6.61
C ILE A 209 4.27 -14.77 6.13
N THR A 210 3.53 -14.82 5.02
CA THR A 210 3.09 -16.06 4.36
C THR A 210 3.22 -15.92 2.86
N ALA A 211 3.14 -17.05 2.16
CA ALA A 211 2.97 -17.13 0.73
C ALA A 211 1.75 -18.00 0.40
N GLY A 212 1.02 -17.65 -0.67
CA GLY A 212 -0.19 -18.38 -1.05
C GLY A 212 -1.36 -18.22 -0.08
N CYS A 213 -2.41 -19.00 -0.31
CA CYS A 213 -3.63 -19.00 0.48
C CYS A 213 -4.14 -20.43 0.71
N ILE A 214 -4.65 -20.73 1.91
CA ILE A 214 -5.30 -22.00 2.22
C ILE A 214 -6.73 -22.09 1.68
N GLY A 215 -7.30 -20.96 1.24
CA GLY A 215 -8.66 -20.91 0.70
C GLY A 215 -8.73 -21.52 -0.70
N HIS A 216 -9.85 -22.17 -0.98
CA HIS A 216 -10.16 -22.77 -2.26
C HIS A 216 -11.26 -22.02 -3.01
N CYS A 217 -11.37 -20.71 -2.77
CA CYS A 217 -12.40 -19.88 -3.41
C CYS A 217 -12.30 -19.98 -4.93
N THR A 218 -13.40 -20.33 -5.58
CA THR A 218 -13.43 -20.71 -7.00
C THR A 218 -13.19 -19.55 -7.96
N PHE A 219 -13.31 -18.32 -7.47
CA PHE A 219 -13.08 -17.10 -8.25
C PHE A 219 -11.65 -16.54 -8.12
N CYS A 220 -10.88 -16.96 -7.09
CA CYS A 220 -9.69 -16.25 -6.68
C CYS A 220 -8.42 -16.82 -7.34
N LEU A 221 -7.83 -16.07 -8.26
CA LEU A 221 -6.58 -16.47 -8.93
C LEU A 221 -5.45 -16.76 -7.93
N GLU A 222 -5.28 -15.91 -6.91
CA GLU A 222 -4.20 -16.03 -5.93
C GLU A 222 -4.28 -17.33 -5.10
N GLY A 223 -5.50 -17.84 -4.88
CA GLY A 223 -5.71 -19.12 -4.20
C GLY A 223 -5.27 -20.32 -5.04
N TRP A 224 -5.15 -20.19 -6.36
CA TRP A 224 -4.79 -21.25 -7.31
C TRP A 224 -3.39 -21.09 -7.86
N ASP A 225 -3.00 -19.87 -8.19
CA ASP A 225 -1.68 -19.55 -8.74
C ASP A 225 -0.55 -19.64 -7.70
N ARG A 226 -0.82 -19.29 -6.43
CA ARG A 226 0.17 -19.17 -5.36
C ARG A 226 0.19 -20.36 -4.40
N ARG A 227 0.23 -21.57 -4.93
CA ARG A 227 0.34 -22.81 -4.16
C ARG A 227 1.75 -23.36 -4.20
N PRO A 228 2.19 -24.04 -3.11
CA PRO A 228 1.52 -24.30 -1.84
C PRO A 228 1.46 -23.10 -0.90
N PHE A 229 0.53 -23.13 0.08
CA PHE A 229 0.55 -22.18 1.20
C PHE A 229 1.78 -22.41 2.07
N ILE A 230 2.55 -21.37 2.32
CA ILE A 230 3.78 -21.44 3.11
C ILE A 230 3.74 -20.37 4.20
N GLU A 231 3.98 -20.79 5.46
CA GLU A 231 4.19 -19.89 6.59
C GLU A 231 5.68 -19.69 6.81
N LYS A 232 6.13 -18.44 6.93
CA LYS A 232 7.52 -18.19 7.32
C LYS A 232 7.75 -18.49 8.79
N PRO A 233 8.86 -19.15 9.17
CA PRO A 233 9.15 -19.45 10.57
C PRO A 233 9.27 -18.17 11.42
N VAL A 234 8.77 -18.22 12.66
CA VAL A 234 8.79 -17.09 13.61
C VAL A 234 10.20 -16.56 13.84
N ASP A 235 11.18 -17.45 14.00
CA ASP A 235 12.59 -17.04 14.20
C ASP A 235 13.17 -16.31 13.01
N HIS A 236 12.80 -16.73 11.79
CA HIS A 236 13.18 -16.01 10.57
C HIS A 236 12.55 -14.62 10.53
N LEU A 237 11.25 -14.53 10.81
CA LEU A 237 10.51 -13.26 10.84
C LEU A 237 11.01 -12.33 11.94
N SER A 238 11.37 -12.84 13.11
CA SER A 238 11.97 -12.05 14.20
C SER A 238 13.32 -11.44 13.79
N LYS A 239 14.20 -12.22 13.15
CA LYS A 239 15.46 -11.71 12.61
C LYS A 239 15.20 -10.67 11.51
N SER A 240 14.26 -10.95 10.62
CA SER A 240 13.87 -10.03 9.55
C SER A 240 13.36 -8.69 10.10
N ALA A 241 12.58 -8.70 11.20
CA ALA A 241 12.10 -7.47 11.84
C ALA A 241 13.24 -6.54 12.27
N ILE A 242 14.28 -7.13 12.91
CA ILE A 242 15.47 -6.38 13.35
C ILE A 242 16.24 -5.84 12.15
N MET A 243 16.50 -6.69 11.15
CA MET A 243 17.24 -6.31 9.95
C MET A 243 16.53 -5.20 9.18
N LEU A 244 15.21 -5.34 8.98
CA LEU A 244 14.39 -4.33 8.30
C LEU A 244 14.37 -3.02 9.05
N LYS A 245 14.21 -3.05 10.37
CA LYS A 245 14.24 -1.84 11.21
C LYS A 245 15.55 -1.08 11.05
N ARG A 246 16.68 -1.81 11.05
CA ARG A 246 18.01 -1.22 10.85
C ARG A 246 18.21 -0.68 9.44
N ALA A 247 17.82 -1.45 8.43
CA ALA A 247 18.05 -1.07 7.03
C ALA A 247 17.16 0.08 6.57
N SER A 248 15.90 0.14 7.02
CA SER A 248 14.93 1.13 6.55
C SER A 248 14.79 2.36 7.45
N GLY A 249 15.01 2.22 8.75
CA GLY A 249 14.65 3.25 9.73
C GLY A 249 13.13 3.42 9.91
N ALA A 250 12.31 2.61 9.22
CA ALA A 250 10.86 2.78 9.22
C ALA A 250 10.25 2.68 10.62
N SER A 251 9.24 3.51 10.90
CA SER A 251 8.49 3.47 12.15
C SER A 251 7.42 2.39 12.15
N ASP A 252 6.84 2.11 11.00
CA ASP A 252 5.69 1.25 10.84
C ASP A 252 6.03 0.03 9.99
N VAL A 253 5.36 -1.09 10.27
CA VAL A 253 5.45 -2.31 9.47
C VAL A 253 4.07 -2.81 9.08
N GLU A 254 3.91 -3.18 7.82
CA GLU A 254 2.74 -3.86 7.30
C GLU A 254 3.03 -5.35 7.16
N LEU A 255 2.28 -6.18 7.87
CA LEU A 255 2.38 -7.64 7.74
C LEU A 255 1.65 -8.07 6.47
N PHE A 256 2.44 -8.29 5.41
CA PHE A 256 1.90 -8.65 4.11
C PHE A 256 1.55 -10.14 4.03
N SER A 257 0.30 -10.40 3.69
CA SER A 257 -0.27 -11.73 3.47
C SER A 257 -1.61 -11.57 2.78
N TYR A 258 -2.07 -12.55 2.02
CA TYR A 258 -3.44 -12.52 1.47
C TYR A 258 -4.53 -12.50 2.56
N ASN A 259 -4.25 -13.21 3.67
CA ASN A 259 -5.05 -13.11 4.90
C ASN A 259 -4.09 -13.28 6.07
N PHE A 260 -3.77 -12.20 6.75
CA PHE A 260 -2.70 -12.21 7.75
C PHE A 260 -2.97 -13.17 8.91
N ASN A 261 -4.25 -13.39 9.28
CA ASN A 261 -4.64 -14.27 10.38
C ASN A 261 -4.55 -15.78 10.05
N MET A 262 -4.11 -16.14 8.83
CA MET A 262 -3.83 -17.53 8.49
C MET A 262 -2.54 -18.06 9.13
N HIS A 263 -1.59 -17.19 9.47
CA HIS A 263 -0.35 -17.61 10.11
C HIS A 263 -0.63 -18.16 11.52
N LYS A 264 -0.23 -19.42 11.78
CA LYS A 264 -0.56 -20.12 13.06
C LYS A 264 -0.09 -19.38 14.31
N ASN A 265 1.04 -18.66 14.23
CA ASN A 265 1.64 -17.92 15.33
C ASN A 265 1.41 -16.41 15.23
N ILE A 266 0.29 -15.97 14.64
CA ILE A 266 0.05 -14.55 14.34
C ILE A 266 0.08 -13.67 15.59
N ILE A 267 -0.44 -14.14 16.74
CA ILE A 267 -0.43 -13.39 18.00
C ILE A 267 1.00 -13.16 18.49
N GLN A 268 1.86 -14.17 18.38
CA GLN A 268 3.29 -14.04 18.71
C GLN A 268 4.00 -13.07 17.75
N LEU A 269 3.65 -13.09 16.46
CA LEU A 269 4.20 -12.14 15.49
C LEU A 269 3.78 -10.70 15.80
N ILE A 270 2.51 -10.45 16.15
CA ILE A 270 2.04 -9.12 16.59
C ILE A 270 2.88 -8.63 17.78
N GLN A 271 3.16 -9.48 18.76
CA GLN A 271 4.02 -9.17 19.92
C GLN A 271 5.44 -8.83 19.49
N ILE A 272 6.05 -9.66 18.62
CA ILE A 272 7.44 -9.46 18.17
C ILE A 272 7.57 -8.15 17.39
N PHE A 273 6.71 -7.93 16.41
CA PHE A 273 6.76 -6.71 15.61
C PHE A 273 6.38 -5.47 16.44
N GLY A 274 5.44 -5.62 17.36
CA GLY A 274 5.10 -4.56 18.32
C GLY A 274 6.26 -4.13 19.21
N LYS A 275 7.29 -4.95 19.39
CA LYS A 275 8.52 -4.57 20.09
C LYS A 275 9.39 -3.62 19.26
N TYR A 276 9.41 -3.79 17.94
CA TYR A 276 10.37 -3.11 17.05
C TYR A 276 9.77 -1.94 16.26
N PHE A 277 8.46 -1.96 16.02
CA PHE A 277 7.78 -0.93 15.26
C PHE A 277 6.73 -0.21 16.09
N MET A 278 6.48 1.04 15.77
CA MET A 278 5.45 1.84 16.45
C MET A 278 4.07 1.29 16.17
N HIS A 279 3.76 1.11 14.89
CA HIS A 279 2.52 0.53 14.45
C HIS A 279 2.78 -0.76 13.64
N VAL A 280 1.91 -1.73 13.86
CA VAL A 280 1.86 -2.98 13.10
C VAL A 280 0.55 -2.97 12.33
N SER A 281 0.64 -2.74 11.02
CA SER A 281 -0.52 -2.79 10.14
C SER A 281 -0.84 -4.22 9.77
N MET A 282 -2.10 -4.58 9.90
CA MET A 282 -2.63 -5.92 9.69
C MET A 282 -3.70 -5.83 8.62
N MET A 283 -3.49 -6.53 7.51
CA MET A 283 -4.34 -6.50 6.32
C MET A 283 -5.67 -7.25 6.49
N SER A 284 -6.24 -7.66 5.39
CA SER A 284 -7.46 -8.48 5.31
C SER A 284 -7.33 -9.79 6.08
N GLN A 285 -8.44 -10.27 6.59
CA GLN A 285 -8.48 -11.48 7.38
C GLN A 285 -9.70 -12.33 7.08
N ARG A 286 -9.58 -13.60 7.38
CA ARG A 286 -10.66 -14.58 7.23
C ARG A 286 -11.57 -14.59 8.45
N LEU A 287 -12.86 -14.54 8.20
CA LEU A 287 -13.91 -14.56 9.24
C LEU A 287 -13.98 -15.89 9.98
N ASP A 288 -13.86 -17.01 9.25
CA ASP A 288 -13.87 -18.35 9.84
C ASP A 288 -12.74 -18.56 10.85
N ILE A 289 -11.57 -17.95 10.63
CA ILE A 289 -10.45 -17.97 11.57
C ILE A 289 -10.74 -17.10 12.80
N LEU A 290 -11.28 -15.89 12.60
CA LEU A 290 -11.71 -15.01 13.71
C LEU A 290 -12.79 -15.64 14.57
N TYR A 291 -13.72 -16.36 13.95
CA TYR A 291 -14.75 -17.12 14.66
C TYR A 291 -14.14 -18.18 15.56
N LYS A 292 -13.25 -19.01 15.00
CA LYS A 292 -12.57 -20.14 15.68
C LYS A 292 -11.55 -19.68 16.72
N LYS A 293 -10.89 -18.53 16.52
CA LYS A 293 -9.78 -18.02 17.35
C LYS A 293 -10.04 -16.56 17.79
N PRO A 294 -10.96 -16.35 18.76
CA PRO A 294 -11.29 -14.99 19.23
C PRO A 294 -10.11 -14.24 19.85
N GLU A 295 -9.08 -14.99 20.31
CA GLU A 295 -7.84 -14.41 20.84
C GLU A 295 -7.06 -13.58 19.79
N ILE A 296 -7.26 -13.84 18.50
CA ILE A 296 -6.64 -13.03 17.44
C ILE A 296 -7.22 -11.61 17.48
N LEU A 297 -8.54 -11.49 17.52
CA LEU A 297 -9.20 -10.19 17.64
C LEU A 297 -8.74 -9.43 18.90
N ALA A 298 -8.64 -10.14 20.02
CA ALA A 298 -8.17 -9.54 21.27
C ALA A 298 -6.72 -9.03 21.17
N ALA A 299 -5.84 -9.75 20.47
CA ALA A 299 -4.46 -9.32 20.21
C ALA A 299 -4.38 -8.12 19.27
N GLU A 300 -5.21 -8.10 18.21
CA GLU A 300 -5.30 -6.98 17.27
C GLU A 300 -5.75 -5.69 17.97
N LEU A 301 -6.80 -5.79 18.78
CA LEU A 301 -7.31 -4.67 19.59
C LEU A 301 -6.27 -4.20 20.60
N ALA A 302 -5.55 -5.12 21.25
CA ALA A 302 -4.46 -4.83 22.18
C ALA A 302 -3.30 -4.11 21.47
N ALA A 303 -3.04 -4.43 20.19
CA ALA A 303 -2.06 -3.76 19.35
C ALA A 303 -2.53 -2.42 18.78
N GLY A 304 -3.75 -1.96 19.11
CA GLY A 304 -4.29 -0.68 18.69
C GLY A 304 -5.05 -0.70 17.36
N LYS A 305 -5.31 -1.88 16.76
CA LYS A 305 -6.13 -1.95 15.54
C LYS A 305 -7.58 -1.56 15.83
N ARG A 306 -8.13 -0.68 15.00
CA ARG A 306 -9.52 -0.20 15.12
C ARG A 306 -10.31 -0.28 13.81
N SER A 307 -9.65 -0.62 12.70
CA SER A 307 -10.29 -0.78 11.39
C SER A 307 -10.10 -2.21 10.90
N PHE A 308 -11.19 -2.84 10.47
CA PHE A 308 -11.22 -4.25 10.08
C PHE A 308 -11.74 -4.40 8.65
N THR A 309 -11.07 -5.24 7.87
CA THR A 309 -11.44 -5.56 6.50
C THR A 309 -11.73 -7.06 6.40
N LEU A 310 -12.93 -7.41 5.96
CA LEU A 310 -13.46 -8.76 6.01
C LEU A 310 -14.05 -9.14 4.65
N GLY A 311 -13.62 -10.26 4.08
CA GLY A 311 -14.16 -10.81 2.83
C GLY A 311 -15.30 -11.78 3.12
N ILE A 312 -16.54 -11.37 2.84
CA ILE A 312 -17.72 -12.25 2.86
C ILE A 312 -17.95 -12.85 1.49
N GLU A 313 -17.73 -12.04 0.45
CA GLU A 313 -17.77 -12.29 -0.99
C GLU A 313 -19.19 -12.52 -1.53
N GLY A 314 -19.94 -13.55 -1.09
CA GLY A 314 -21.30 -13.79 -1.55
C GLY A 314 -22.35 -13.08 -0.70
N ILE A 315 -23.33 -12.45 -1.33
CA ILE A 315 -24.41 -11.71 -0.66
C ILE A 315 -25.42 -12.62 0.06
N SER A 316 -25.45 -13.89 -0.31
CA SER A 316 -26.31 -14.94 0.29
C SER A 316 -25.49 -16.20 0.55
N GLU A 317 -26.05 -17.15 1.31
CA GLU A 317 -25.40 -18.44 1.54
C GLU A 317 -25.22 -19.21 0.21
N ARG A 318 -26.22 -19.15 -0.68
CA ARG A 318 -26.17 -19.78 -2.01
C ARG A 318 -24.99 -19.25 -2.82
N ILE A 319 -24.79 -17.96 -2.87
CA ILE A 319 -23.69 -17.34 -3.62
C ILE A 319 -22.34 -17.58 -2.91
N ARG A 320 -22.27 -17.60 -1.58
CA ARG A 320 -21.04 -17.99 -0.85
C ARG A 320 -20.65 -19.45 -1.14
N ASN A 321 -21.62 -20.34 -1.25
CA ASN A 321 -21.39 -21.75 -1.58
C ASN A 321 -20.94 -21.90 -3.04
N TYR A 322 -21.53 -21.13 -3.98
CA TYR A 322 -21.06 -21.06 -5.37
C TYR A 322 -19.58 -20.65 -5.46
N TYR A 323 -19.16 -19.68 -4.63
CA TYR A 323 -17.77 -19.27 -4.51
C TYR A 323 -16.89 -20.24 -3.70
N GLN A 324 -17.46 -21.26 -3.11
CA GLN A 324 -16.79 -22.18 -2.18
C GLN A 324 -15.98 -21.42 -1.10
N LYS A 325 -16.56 -20.31 -0.61
CA LYS A 325 -15.91 -19.46 0.40
C LYS A 325 -15.81 -20.20 1.75
N GLY A 326 -16.72 -21.14 2.04
CA GLY A 326 -16.71 -21.97 3.26
C GLY A 326 -16.93 -21.18 4.55
N ILE A 327 -17.83 -20.19 4.54
CA ILE A 327 -18.16 -19.34 5.69
C ILE A 327 -19.68 -19.38 5.91
N SER A 328 -20.13 -19.77 7.11
CA SER A 328 -21.55 -19.77 7.49
C SER A 328 -22.02 -18.38 7.92
N GLU A 329 -23.33 -18.17 7.89
CA GLU A 329 -23.93 -16.94 8.41
C GLU A 329 -23.63 -16.74 9.90
N GLU A 330 -23.62 -17.79 10.70
CA GLU A 330 -23.26 -17.75 12.12
C GLU A 330 -21.82 -17.23 12.32
N GLN A 331 -20.87 -17.72 11.53
CA GLN A 331 -19.48 -17.28 11.59
C GLN A 331 -19.33 -15.80 11.21
N ILE A 332 -20.05 -15.37 10.18
CA ILE A 332 -20.09 -13.97 9.74
C ILE A 332 -20.64 -13.09 10.86
N TRP A 333 -21.82 -13.44 11.36
CA TRP A 333 -22.53 -12.67 12.36
C TRP A 333 -21.74 -12.55 13.66
N THR A 334 -21.27 -13.67 14.20
CA THR A 334 -20.51 -13.71 15.45
C THR A 334 -19.21 -12.91 15.36
N SER A 335 -18.52 -12.96 14.22
CA SER A 335 -17.27 -12.20 14.05
C SER A 335 -17.53 -10.70 13.96
N ILE A 336 -18.56 -10.29 13.23
CA ILE A 336 -18.92 -8.86 13.10
C ILE A 336 -19.39 -8.28 14.43
N THR A 337 -20.28 -8.99 15.17
CA THR A 337 -20.78 -8.50 16.45
C THR A 337 -19.67 -8.35 17.47
N ARG A 338 -18.75 -9.31 17.56
CA ARG A 338 -17.56 -9.19 18.42
C ARG A 338 -16.72 -7.94 18.11
N ILE A 339 -16.55 -7.60 16.82
CA ILE A 339 -15.84 -6.39 16.43
C ILE A 339 -16.60 -5.12 16.81
N LEU A 340 -17.94 -5.10 16.63
CA LEU A 340 -18.79 -3.97 16.98
C LEU A 340 -18.81 -3.72 18.48
N GLU A 341 -18.97 -4.77 19.30
CA GLU A 341 -18.98 -4.72 20.77
C GLU A 341 -17.66 -4.20 21.34
N ASN A 342 -16.53 -4.44 20.65
CA ASN A 342 -15.22 -3.91 20.99
C ASN A 342 -14.96 -2.50 20.45
N ARG A 343 -16.00 -1.78 20.03
CA ARG A 343 -15.95 -0.37 19.59
C ARG A 343 -14.90 -0.11 18.52
N ALA A 344 -14.84 -0.98 17.50
CA ALA A 344 -14.04 -0.73 16.32
C ALA A 344 -14.45 0.60 15.68
N ARG A 345 -13.50 1.31 15.08
CA ARG A 345 -13.78 2.56 14.37
C ARG A 345 -14.48 2.29 13.04
N GLU A 346 -14.02 1.25 12.33
CA GLU A 346 -14.47 0.94 10.98
C GLU A 346 -14.48 -0.56 10.71
N ILE A 347 -15.51 -1.03 10.04
CA ILE A 347 -15.57 -2.36 9.42
C ILE A 347 -15.85 -2.18 7.94
N LYS A 348 -15.02 -2.78 7.10
CA LYS A 348 -15.23 -2.87 5.66
C LYS A 348 -15.55 -4.30 5.27
N LEU A 349 -16.71 -4.52 4.69
CA LEU A 349 -17.20 -5.82 4.23
C LEU A 349 -17.11 -5.88 2.72
N PHE A 350 -16.41 -6.88 2.18
CA PHE A 350 -16.30 -7.09 0.75
C PHE A 350 -17.29 -8.11 0.25
N PHE A 351 -17.94 -7.76 -0.87
CA PHE A 351 -18.88 -8.58 -1.62
C PHE A 351 -18.53 -8.58 -3.10
N ILE A 352 -18.93 -9.64 -3.79
CA ILE A 352 -18.73 -9.84 -5.23
C ILE A 352 -20.07 -10.14 -5.88
N ILE A 353 -20.42 -9.39 -6.90
CA ILE A 353 -21.62 -9.54 -7.72
C ILE A 353 -21.29 -10.50 -8.85
N SER A 354 -21.94 -11.67 -8.90
CA SER A 354 -21.67 -12.72 -9.90
C SER A 354 -22.48 -12.55 -11.19
N GLY A 355 -23.66 -11.89 -11.10
CA GLY A 355 -24.68 -11.87 -12.12
C GLY A 355 -25.61 -13.09 -12.08
N PHE A 356 -25.49 -13.96 -11.05
CA PHE A 356 -26.38 -15.09 -10.79
C PHE A 356 -27.26 -14.90 -9.55
N GLU A 357 -27.26 -13.70 -9.00
CA GLU A 357 -28.08 -13.33 -7.85
C GLU A 357 -29.55 -13.32 -8.25
N GLU A 358 -30.38 -13.98 -7.46
CA GLU A 358 -31.83 -14.04 -7.57
C GLU A 358 -32.52 -13.11 -6.55
N GLY A 359 -33.83 -12.93 -6.65
CA GLY A 359 -34.61 -12.12 -5.71
C GLY A 359 -34.42 -12.54 -4.25
N SER A 360 -34.38 -13.85 -3.99
CA SER A 360 -34.15 -14.40 -2.64
C SER A 360 -32.75 -14.08 -2.08
N ASP A 361 -31.73 -13.97 -2.92
CA ASP A 361 -30.37 -13.58 -2.48
C ASP A 361 -30.34 -12.10 -2.07
N LEU A 362 -31.05 -11.25 -2.82
CA LEU A 362 -31.18 -9.83 -2.53
C LEU A 362 -31.99 -9.60 -1.22
N GLU A 363 -33.02 -10.43 -0.98
CA GLU A 363 -33.79 -10.39 0.28
C GLU A 363 -32.90 -10.82 1.47
N GLU A 364 -32.12 -11.90 1.33
CA GLU A 364 -31.16 -12.35 2.37
C GLU A 364 -30.14 -11.23 2.70
N PHE A 365 -29.62 -10.55 1.67
CA PHE A 365 -28.71 -9.43 1.86
C PHE A 365 -29.41 -8.22 2.54
N ALA A 366 -30.65 -7.91 2.18
CA ALA A 366 -31.40 -6.84 2.83
C ALA A 366 -31.64 -7.14 4.32
N HIS A 367 -32.04 -8.38 4.66
CA HIS A 367 -32.16 -8.84 6.05
C HIS A 367 -30.84 -8.75 6.81
N PHE A 368 -29.71 -9.10 6.20
CA PHE A 368 -28.38 -8.93 6.80
C PHE A 368 -28.09 -7.45 7.13
N CYS A 369 -28.37 -6.54 6.21
CA CYS A 369 -28.18 -5.10 6.42
C CYS A 369 -29.09 -4.56 7.56
N ASP A 370 -30.36 -4.94 7.58
CA ASP A 370 -31.32 -4.51 8.60
C ASP A 370 -30.92 -5.05 9.99
N ARG A 371 -30.56 -6.31 10.08
CA ARG A 371 -30.05 -6.93 11.32
C ARG A 371 -28.83 -6.22 11.85
N LEU A 372 -27.89 -5.85 10.95
CA LEU A 372 -26.69 -5.11 11.31
C LEU A 372 -27.00 -3.70 11.83
N ALA A 373 -27.94 -3.00 11.19
CA ALA A 373 -28.41 -1.69 11.64
C ALA A 373 -29.05 -1.75 13.03
N HIS A 374 -29.95 -2.72 13.26
CA HIS A 374 -30.59 -2.93 14.56
C HIS A 374 -29.56 -3.22 15.66
N HIS A 375 -28.62 -4.12 15.41
CA HIS A 375 -27.57 -4.44 16.39
C HIS A 375 -26.70 -3.21 16.73
N LYS A 376 -26.38 -2.36 15.75
CA LYS A 376 -25.65 -1.10 16.01
C LYS A 376 -26.45 -0.14 16.90
N ILE A 377 -27.77 -0.08 16.72
CA ILE A 377 -28.65 0.75 17.55
C ILE A 377 -28.72 0.20 18.98
N GLU A 378 -28.97 -1.10 19.15
CA GLU A 378 -29.04 -1.77 20.45
C GLU A 378 -27.76 -1.65 21.26
N THR A 379 -26.61 -1.77 20.60
CA THR A 379 -25.30 -1.68 21.25
C THR A 379 -24.73 -0.26 21.32
N HIS A 380 -25.48 0.75 20.86
CA HIS A 380 -25.01 2.13 20.73
C HIS A 380 -23.66 2.23 20.01
N SER A 381 -23.42 1.38 19.00
CA SER A 381 -22.17 1.33 18.28
C SER A 381 -22.04 2.46 17.27
N VAL A 382 -20.98 3.26 17.42
CA VAL A 382 -20.61 4.34 16.48
C VAL A 382 -19.72 3.85 15.34
N THR A 383 -19.48 2.56 15.27
CA THR A 383 -18.63 1.94 14.25
C THR A 383 -19.15 2.26 12.84
N ARG A 384 -18.29 2.79 11.99
CA ARG A 384 -18.59 2.98 10.57
C ARG A 384 -18.57 1.63 9.86
N VAL A 385 -19.65 1.29 9.18
CA VAL A 385 -19.70 0.07 8.36
C VAL A 385 -19.77 0.44 6.90
N ILE A 386 -18.83 -0.10 6.13
CA ILE A 386 -18.73 0.11 4.68
C ILE A 386 -18.94 -1.24 4.01
N VAL A 387 -19.96 -1.32 3.18
CA VAL A 387 -20.18 -2.41 2.24
C VAL A 387 -19.51 -2.05 0.93
N SER A 388 -18.51 -2.82 0.52
CA SER A 388 -17.79 -2.63 -0.74
C SER A 388 -18.09 -3.80 -1.66
N ALA A 389 -18.79 -3.57 -2.78
CA ALA A 389 -19.10 -4.59 -3.76
C ALA A 389 -18.31 -4.37 -5.04
N GLY A 390 -17.82 -5.45 -5.65
CA GLY A 390 -17.19 -5.44 -6.98
C GLY A 390 -17.88 -6.45 -7.90
N TYR A 391 -17.68 -6.33 -9.20
CA TYR A 391 -18.16 -7.33 -10.15
C TYR A 391 -17.18 -8.50 -10.25
N LEU A 392 -17.69 -9.72 -10.44
CA LEU A 392 -16.90 -10.93 -10.59
C LEU A 392 -16.20 -10.98 -11.95
N VAL A 393 -14.91 -10.73 -11.98
CA VAL A 393 -14.09 -11.07 -13.14
C VAL A 393 -13.71 -12.55 -13.06
N ARG A 394 -14.09 -13.31 -14.07
CA ARG A 394 -13.76 -14.73 -14.19
C ARG A 394 -12.37 -14.83 -14.80
N LEU A 395 -11.42 -15.31 -14.02
CA LEU A 395 -10.01 -15.32 -14.39
C LEU A 395 -9.57 -16.70 -14.90
N PRO A 396 -8.62 -16.77 -15.82
CA PRO A 396 -7.99 -18.04 -16.21
C PRO A 396 -7.33 -18.69 -14.99
N PHE A 397 -7.07 -19.98 -15.03
CA PHE A 397 -6.49 -20.77 -13.95
C PHE A 397 -7.33 -20.84 -12.66
N THR A 398 -8.61 -20.49 -12.74
CA THR A 398 -9.58 -20.64 -11.65
C THR A 398 -10.72 -21.56 -12.04
N PRO A 399 -11.43 -22.22 -11.09
CA PRO A 399 -12.61 -23.01 -11.45
C PRO A 399 -13.66 -22.23 -12.23
N LEU A 400 -13.87 -20.94 -11.91
CA LEU A 400 -14.87 -20.11 -12.60
C LEU A 400 -14.47 -19.67 -14.02
N GLN A 401 -13.28 -20.03 -14.52
CA GLN A 401 -12.94 -19.83 -15.95
C GLN A 401 -13.93 -20.50 -16.90
N PHE A 402 -14.55 -21.62 -16.46
CA PHE A 402 -15.52 -22.37 -17.27
C PHE A 402 -16.90 -21.71 -17.29
N ALA A 403 -17.22 -20.83 -16.35
CA ALA A 403 -18.52 -20.19 -16.23
C ALA A 403 -18.82 -19.25 -17.42
N PRO A 404 -20.12 -19.06 -17.78
CA PRO A 404 -20.51 -18.07 -18.76
C PRO A 404 -20.16 -16.64 -18.28
N LEU A 405 -19.80 -15.76 -19.21
CA LEU A 405 -19.48 -14.36 -18.89
C LEU A 405 -20.76 -13.52 -18.80
N GLN A 406 -20.78 -12.56 -17.89
CA GLN A 406 -21.94 -11.71 -17.63
C GLN A 406 -21.78 -10.31 -18.22
N GLY A 407 -21.95 -10.21 -19.55
CA GLY A 407 -21.85 -8.94 -20.29
C GLY A 407 -23.13 -8.08 -20.25
N ASN A 408 -24.19 -8.52 -19.57
CA ASN A 408 -25.43 -7.76 -19.48
C ASN A 408 -25.30 -6.62 -18.45
N ARG A 409 -25.00 -5.42 -18.93
CA ARG A 409 -24.85 -4.21 -18.12
C ARG A 409 -26.07 -3.93 -17.25
N ALA A 410 -27.28 -3.99 -17.83
CA ALA A 410 -28.50 -3.67 -17.12
C ALA A 410 -28.74 -4.62 -15.94
N LEU A 411 -28.46 -5.91 -16.10
CA LEU A 411 -28.54 -6.90 -15.04
C LEU A 411 -27.53 -6.58 -13.92
N MET A 412 -26.25 -6.39 -14.27
CA MET A 412 -25.19 -6.16 -13.29
C MET A 412 -25.42 -4.88 -12.48
N GLU A 413 -25.79 -3.79 -13.15
CA GLU A 413 -26.10 -2.51 -12.51
C GLU A 413 -27.38 -2.56 -11.69
N SER A 414 -28.40 -3.37 -12.09
CA SER A 414 -29.62 -3.55 -11.30
C SER A 414 -29.34 -4.25 -9.97
N ILE A 415 -28.48 -5.28 -9.96
CA ILE A 415 -28.04 -5.96 -8.73
C ILE A 415 -27.27 -4.97 -7.84
N ALA A 416 -26.29 -4.25 -8.38
CA ALA A 416 -25.51 -3.25 -7.62
C ALA A 416 -26.42 -2.17 -7.03
N SER A 417 -27.45 -1.72 -7.76
CA SER A 417 -28.44 -0.74 -7.31
C SER A 417 -29.29 -1.27 -6.17
N ALA A 418 -29.69 -2.56 -6.23
CA ALA A 418 -30.45 -3.21 -5.17
C ALA A 418 -29.61 -3.28 -3.87
N LEU A 419 -28.34 -3.67 -3.95
CA LEU A 419 -27.43 -3.68 -2.80
C LEU A 419 -27.26 -2.26 -2.20
N CYS A 420 -27.05 -1.27 -3.06
CA CYS A 420 -26.96 0.13 -2.64
C CYS A 420 -28.22 0.59 -1.90
N LYS A 421 -29.39 0.23 -2.41
CA LYS A 421 -30.69 0.56 -1.78
C LYS A 421 -30.82 -0.05 -0.40
N SER A 422 -30.53 -1.35 -0.24
CA SER A 422 -30.58 -2.04 1.06
C SER A 422 -29.62 -1.40 2.07
N CYS A 423 -28.38 -1.09 1.66
CA CYS A 423 -27.42 -0.41 2.52
C CYS A 423 -27.89 0.98 2.95
N LYS A 424 -28.46 1.78 2.02
CA LYS A 424 -29.00 3.11 2.35
C LYS A 424 -30.17 3.03 3.32
N GLN A 425 -31.09 2.08 3.16
CA GLN A 425 -32.20 1.86 4.07
C GLN A 425 -31.73 1.53 5.48
N ALA A 426 -30.66 0.74 5.59
CA ALA A 426 -30.01 0.34 6.84
C ALA A 426 -29.00 1.39 7.38
N ASN A 427 -28.90 2.57 6.77
CA ASN A 427 -27.92 3.60 7.13
C ASN A 427 -26.47 3.09 7.15
N LEU A 428 -26.12 2.24 6.16
CA LEU A 428 -24.77 1.74 5.91
C LEU A 428 -24.18 2.44 4.69
N GLU A 429 -22.85 2.58 4.67
CA GLU A 429 -22.16 3.14 3.51
C GLU A 429 -21.96 2.06 2.45
N PHE A 430 -22.37 2.34 1.21
CA PHE A 430 -22.14 1.47 0.07
C PHE A 430 -21.09 2.06 -0.88
N ARG A 431 -20.20 1.22 -1.37
CA ARG A 431 -19.21 1.56 -2.41
C ARG A 431 -19.18 0.48 -3.47
N LEU A 432 -19.37 0.88 -4.72
CA LEU A 432 -19.04 0.04 -5.86
C LEU A 432 -17.55 0.18 -6.16
N ALA A 433 -16.82 -0.93 -6.20
CA ALA A 433 -15.36 -0.93 -6.30
C ALA A 433 -14.86 -0.62 -7.72
N SER A 434 -15.65 -0.94 -8.74
CA SER A 434 -15.31 -0.72 -10.15
C SER A 434 -16.55 -0.33 -10.96
N SER A 435 -16.34 0.38 -12.06
CA SER A 435 -17.37 0.64 -13.06
C SER A 435 -17.68 -0.64 -13.86
N PHE A 436 -18.78 -0.64 -14.62
CA PHE A 436 -19.04 -1.72 -15.57
C PHE A 436 -17.99 -1.75 -16.68
N GLU A 437 -17.51 -0.59 -17.09
CA GLU A 437 -16.43 -0.45 -18.08
C GLU A 437 -15.14 -1.11 -17.61
N ASP A 438 -14.72 -0.85 -16.37
CA ASP A 438 -13.53 -1.48 -15.78
C ASP A 438 -13.70 -3.00 -15.69
N TYR A 439 -14.86 -3.45 -15.21
CA TYR A 439 -15.17 -4.87 -15.07
C TYR A 439 -15.14 -5.60 -16.43
N TRP A 440 -15.88 -5.07 -17.42
CA TRP A 440 -16.05 -5.79 -18.68
C TRP A 440 -14.78 -5.75 -19.54
N MET A 441 -14.04 -4.65 -19.48
CA MET A 441 -12.70 -4.58 -20.09
C MET A 441 -11.75 -5.61 -19.47
N ASP A 442 -11.66 -5.66 -18.14
CA ASP A 442 -10.82 -6.64 -17.42
C ASP A 442 -11.22 -8.08 -17.79
N GLN A 443 -12.51 -8.37 -17.82
CA GLN A 443 -13.04 -9.69 -18.21
C GLN A 443 -12.63 -10.09 -19.63
N LEU A 444 -12.78 -9.21 -20.62
CA LEU A 444 -12.43 -9.49 -22.01
C LEU A 444 -10.91 -9.62 -22.20
N LEU A 445 -10.10 -8.82 -21.51
CA LEU A 445 -8.64 -8.94 -21.58
C LEU A 445 -8.13 -10.22 -20.90
N SER A 446 -8.72 -10.60 -19.74
CA SER A 446 -8.27 -11.74 -18.96
C SER A 446 -8.57 -13.10 -19.61
N LEU A 447 -9.79 -13.30 -20.10
CA LEU A 447 -10.20 -14.57 -20.72
C LEU A 447 -10.26 -14.54 -22.24
N GLY A 448 -10.37 -13.37 -22.87
CA GLY A 448 -10.24 -13.22 -24.31
C GLY A 448 -8.80 -13.42 -24.80
N GLY A 449 -7.85 -13.16 -23.92
CA GLY A 449 -6.44 -13.51 -24.13
C GLY A 449 -5.87 -12.99 -25.44
N SER A 450 -5.19 -13.87 -26.17
CA SER A 450 -4.50 -13.57 -27.43
C SER A 450 -5.39 -13.02 -28.54
N ILE A 451 -6.72 -13.18 -28.44
CA ILE A 451 -7.68 -12.57 -29.36
C ILE A 451 -7.58 -11.04 -29.34
N ALA A 452 -7.33 -10.43 -28.18
CA ALA A 452 -7.26 -8.99 -28.02
C ALA A 452 -5.92 -8.37 -28.48
N HIS A 453 -4.95 -9.18 -28.91
CA HIS A 453 -3.60 -8.72 -29.23
C HIS A 453 -3.57 -7.60 -30.27
N ASP A 454 -4.20 -7.80 -31.42
CA ASP A 454 -4.19 -6.81 -32.49
C ASP A 454 -4.96 -5.54 -32.11
N TRP A 455 -6.02 -5.67 -31.31
CA TRP A 455 -6.73 -4.52 -30.79
C TRP A 455 -5.86 -3.69 -29.84
N LEU A 456 -5.10 -4.33 -28.93
CA LEU A 456 -4.20 -3.64 -28.02
C LEU A 456 -3.19 -2.75 -28.76
N GLN A 457 -2.64 -3.21 -29.89
CA GLN A 457 -1.72 -2.41 -30.71
C GLN A 457 -2.36 -1.13 -31.24
N THR A 458 -3.69 -1.09 -31.35
CA THR A 458 -4.41 0.11 -31.80
C THR A 458 -4.62 1.14 -30.70
N CYS A 459 -4.45 0.79 -29.42
CA CYS A 459 -4.75 1.65 -28.27
C CYS A 459 -4.03 3.01 -28.29
N PRO A 460 -2.71 3.11 -28.60
CA PRO A 460 -2.05 4.40 -28.65
C PRO A 460 -2.61 5.31 -29.75
N LYS A 461 -2.93 4.75 -30.93
CA LYS A 461 -3.51 5.49 -32.04
C LYS A 461 -4.90 6.05 -31.73
N ASN A 462 -5.68 5.32 -30.93
CA ASN A 462 -7.04 5.68 -30.55
C ASN A 462 -7.12 6.47 -29.23
N GLY A 463 -5.99 6.69 -28.56
CA GLY A 463 -5.93 7.39 -27.27
C GLY A 463 -6.46 6.60 -26.10
N PHE A 464 -6.47 5.25 -26.18
CA PHE A 464 -6.97 4.37 -25.12
C PHE A 464 -5.84 3.98 -24.19
N PHE A 465 -5.99 4.26 -22.89
CA PHE A 465 -5.08 3.85 -21.82
C PHE A 465 -5.87 3.69 -20.53
N TYR A 466 -5.29 2.98 -19.59
CA TYR A 466 -5.84 2.85 -18.25
C TYR A 466 -5.12 3.83 -17.31
N ASP A 467 -5.91 4.63 -16.59
CA ASP A 467 -5.42 5.52 -15.53
C ASP A 467 -6.17 5.23 -14.22
N LEU A 468 -7.36 5.83 -14.01
CA LEU A 468 -8.24 5.55 -12.88
C LEU A 468 -9.42 4.68 -13.29
N HIS A 469 -9.88 4.86 -14.52
CA HIS A 469 -11.02 4.15 -15.11
C HIS A 469 -10.79 3.91 -16.60
N VAL A 470 -11.44 2.89 -17.10
CA VAL A 470 -11.49 2.59 -18.53
C VAL A 470 -12.42 3.59 -19.23
N PRO A 471 -11.97 4.28 -20.28
CA PRO A 471 -12.87 5.11 -21.09
C PRO A 471 -13.96 4.29 -21.77
N SER A 472 -15.24 4.71 -21.72
CA SER A 472 -16.36 3.96 -22.33
C SER A 472 -16.12 3.67 -23.82
N ARG A 473 -15.54 4.62 -24.56
CA ARG A 473 -15.17 4.41 -25.97
C ARG A 473 -14.14 3.31 -26.18
N ALA A 474 -13.24 3.09 -25.23
CA ALA A 474 -12.27 2.00 -25.32
C ALA A 474 -12.99 0.64 -25.16
N LEU A 475 -13.91 0.52 -24.22
CA LEU A 475 -14.72 -0.67 -24.06
C LEU A 475 -15.61 -0.93 -25.31
N GLU A 476 -16.32 0.08 -25.81
CA GLU A 476 -17.14 -0.03 -27.04
C GLU A 476 -16.30 -0.52 -28.21
N SER A 477 -15.08 0.01 -28.38
CA SER A 477 -14.14 -0.40 -29.41
C SER A 477 -13.70 -1.86 -29.26
N LEU A 478 -13.42 -2.29 -28.01
CA LEU A 478 -13.04 -3.67 -27.72
C LEU A 478 -14.21 -4.63 -28.00
N CYS A 479 -15.42 -4.29 -27.56
CA CYS A 479 -16.62 -5.10 -27.82
C CYS A 479 -16.86 -5.26 -29.32
N ALA A 480 -16.83 -4.16 -30.08
CA ALA A 480 -16.99 -4.20 -31.54
C ALA A 480 -15.87 -5.00 -32.25
N TYR A 481 -14.68 -5.08 -31.67
CA TYR A 481 -13.60 -5.93 -32.15
C TYR A 481 -13.89 -7.40 -31.86
N PHE A 482 -14.31 -7.74 -30.63
CA PHE A 482 -14.65 -9.13 -30.25
C PHE A 482 -15.85 -9.69 -31.00
N GLU A 483 -16.89 -8.89 -31.26
CA GLU A 483 -18.08 -9.28 -32.01
C GLU A 483 -17.74 -9.81 -33.42
N LYS A 484 -16.64 -9.37 -34.00
CA LYS A 484 -16.14 -9.86 -35.30
C LYS A 484 -15.34 -11.17 -35.18
N GLN A 485 -15.01 -11.61 -33.99
CA GLN A 485 -14.24 -12.83 -33.79
C GLN A 485 -15.15 -14.06 -33.72
N PRO A 486 -14.88 -15.10 -34.50
CA PRO A 486 -15.75 -16.31 -34.54
C PRO A 486 -15.92 -16.99 -33.17
N ILE A 487 -14.92 -16.89 -32.31
CA ILE A 487 -14.88 -17.53 -30.99
C ILE A 487 -15.63 -16.72 -29.90
N PHE A 488 -16.07 -15.48 -30.18
CA PHE A 488 -16.61 -14.60 -29.13
C PHE A 488 -17.83 -15.18 -28.43
N ASN A 489 -18.79 -15.76 -29.17
CA ASN A 489 -19.97 -16.38 -28.58
C ASN A 489 -19.59 -17.54 -27.65
N GLN A 490 -18.59 -18.36 -28.04
CA GLN A 490 -18.09 -19.45 -27.20
C GLN A 490 -17.46 -18.92 -25.90
N LEU A 491 -16.88 -17.72 -25.94
CA LEU A 491 -16.30 -17.06 -24.75
C LEU A 491 -17.41 -16.62 -23.79
N LEU A 492 -18.55 -16.16 -24.30
CA LEU A 492 -19.71 -15.72 -23.52
C LEU A 492 -20.44 -16.88 -22.84
N GLU A 493 -20.46 -18.03 -23.47
CA GLU A 493 -21.17 -19.22 -22.99
C GLU A 493 -20.36 -19.97 -21.93
N GLU A 494 -20.99 -20.99 -21.31
CA GLU A 494 -20.32 -21.97 -20.48
C GLU A 494 -19.29 -22.74 -21.28
N LYS A 495 -18.05 -22.76 -20.80
CA LYS A 495 -16.95 -23.38 -21.54
C LYS A 495 -16.87 -24.89 -21.27
N PRO A 496 -16.56 -25.70 -22.28
CA PRO A 496 -16.36 -27.13 -22.08
C PRO A 496 -15.17 -27.37 -21.12
N LYS A 497 -15.20 -28.50 -20.41
CA LYS A 497 -14.14 -28.88 -19.46
C LYS A 497 -12.76 -29.09 -20.09
N THR A 498 -12.75 -29.21 -21.42
CA THR A 498 -11.52 -29.25 -22.22
C THR A 498 -10.97 -27.86 -22.55
N TYR A 499 -11.69 -26.80 -22.20
CA TYR A 499 -11.20 -25.43 -22.40
C TYR A 499 -9.85 -25.22 -21.68
N ARG A 500 -8.95 -24.58 -22.39
CA ARG A 500 -7.62 -24.19 -21.88
C ARG A 500 -7.34 -22.75 -22.24
N PRO A 501 -6.90 -21.91 -21.28
CA PRO A 501 -6.44 -20.54 -21.55
C PRO A 501 -5.08 -20.53 -22.27
N ASP A 502 -4.64 -19.35 -22.74
CA ASP A 502 -3.45 -19.21 -23.57
C ASP A 502 -2.15 -19.81 -22.98
N PHE A 503 -1.98 -19.70 -21.67
CA PHE A 503 -0.77 -20.20 -21.00
C PHE A 503 -0.98 -21.54 -20.30
N TYR A 504 -1.89 -22.38 -20.80
CA TYR A 504 -2.27 -23.66 -20.20
C TYR A 504 -1.08 -24.59 -19.94
N PHE A 505 -0.01 -24.46 -20.69
CA PHE A 505 1.18 -25.32 -20.64
C PHE A 505 2.00 -25.16 -19.35
N ILE A 506 1.76 -24.13 -18.55
CA ILE A 506 2.43 -23.93 -17.25
C ILE A 506 1.88 -24.88 -16.16
N GLU A 507 0.77 -25.55 -16.42
CA GLU A 507 0.09 -26.45 -15.47
C GLU A 507 -0.08 -27.87 -16.02
N SER A 508 -0.24 -28.82 -15.10
CA SER A 508 -0.45 -30.23 -15.45
C SER A 508 -1.92 -30.52 -15.79
N ASP A 509 -2.16 -31.61 -16.53
CA ASP A 509 -3.52 -32.10 -16.81
C ASP A 509 -4.32 -32.38 -15.54
N ARG A 510 -3.66 -32.84 -14.48
CA ARG A 510 -4.29 -33.07 -13.17
C ARG A 510 -4.84 -31.78 -12.56
N HIS A 511 -4.15 -30.65 -12.76
CA HIS A 511 -4.61 -29.33 -12.31
C HIS A 511 -5.92 -28.96 -13.03
N TRP A 512 -5.98 -29.12 -14.34
CA TRP A 512 -7.18 -28.82 -15.16
C TRP A 512 -8.38 -29.68 -14.78
N GLN A 513 -8.17 -30.98 -14.56
CA GLN A 513 -9.22 -31.88 -14.07
C GLN A 513 -9.78 -31.45 -12.72
N MET A 514 -8.89 -31.00 -11.81
CA MET A 514 -9.28 -30.50 -10.49
C MET A 514 -10.12 -29.21 -10.62
N LEU A 515 -9.72 -28.25 -11.45
CA LEU A 515 -10.49 -27.01 -11.64
C LEU A 515 -11.89 -27.31 -12.22
N ALA A 516 -11.99 -28.22 -13.20
CA ALA A 516 -13.25 -28.63 -13.78
C ALA A 516 -14.19 -29.30 -12.76
N ALA A 517 -13.67 -30.19 -11.89
CA ALA A 517 -14.45 -30.84 -10.84
C ALA A 517 -14.99 -29.82 -9.81
N LEU A 518 -14.16 -28.83 -9.45
CA LEU A 518 -14.59 -27.77 -8.53
C LEU A 518 -15.62 -26.84 -9.15
N TYR A 519 -15.55 -26.60 -10.44
CA TYR A 519 -16.58 -25.86 -11.16
C TYR A 519 -17.93 -26.59 -11.13
N ASP A 520 -17.93 -27.93 -11.41
CA ASP A 520 -19.15 -28.74 -11.28
C ASP A 520 -19.75 -28.69 -9.88
N GLN A 521 -18.90 -28.70 -8.86
CA GLN A 521 -19.35 -28.53 -7.47
C GLN A 521 -19.97 -27.14 -7.24
N SER A 522 -19.39 -26.09 -7.82
CA SER A 522 -19.96 -24.73 -7.75
C SER A 522 -21.35 -24.66 -8.39
N LEU A 523 -21.53 -25.27 -9.57
CA LEU A 523 -22.83 -25.35 -10.24
C LEU A 523 -23.86 -26.08 -9.40
N ASN A 524 -23.47 -27.22 -8.76
CA ASN A 524 -24.35 -27.96 -7.87
C ASN A 524 -24.83 -27.07 -6.71
N TYR A 525 -23.97 -26.25 -6.11
CA TYR A 525 -24.38 -25.30 -5.07
C TYR A 525 -25.28 -24.19 -5.60
N LEU A 526 -25.06 -23.74 -6.83
CA LEU A 526 -25.87 -22.70 -7.44
C LEU A 526 -27.31 -23.16 -7.71
N HIS A 527 -27.49 -24.43 -8.13
CA HIS A 527 -28.79 -24.99 -8.54
C HIS A 527 -29.54 -25.72 -7.41
N ASN A 528 -28.81 -26.29 -6.44
CA ASN A 528 -29.41 -27.09 -5.35
C ASN A 528 -29.32 -26.32 -4.04
N ARG A 529 -30.41 -25.64 -3.68
CA ARG A 529 -30.48 -24.81 -2.45
C ARG A 529 -30.27 -25.58 -1.15
N ASP A 530 -30.53 -26.90 -1.15
CA ASP A 530 -30.41 -27.78 0.03
C ASP A 530 -28.99 -28.36 0.20
N SER A 531 -28.09 -28.14 -0.75
CA SER A 531 -26.71 -28.65 -0.65
C SER A 531 -25.88 -27.77 0.29
N ARG A 532 -25.66 -28.25 1.52
CA ARG A 532 -24.78 -27.59 2.48
C ARG A 532 -23.31 -27.91 2.19
N ASN A 533 -22.50 -26.92 2.31
CA ASN A 533 -21.05 -27.10 2.16
C ASN A 533 -20.52 -27.91 3.36
N SER A 534 -20.08 -29.15 3.13
CA SER A 534 -19.58 -30.07 4.16
C SER A 534 -18.30 -29.60 4.87
N TYR A 535 -17.65 -28.55 4.36
CA TYR A 535 -16.46 -27.96 4.97
C TYR A 535 -16.75 -26.98 6.11
N ILE A 536 -18.04 -26.72 6.43
CA ILE A 536 -18.42 -25.87 7.56
C ILE A 536 -18.39 -26.72 8.82
N GLU A 537 -17.22 -26.86 9.43
CA GLU A 537 -17.12 -27.40 10.78
C GLU A 537 -17.61 -26.36 11.79
N ASN A 538 -18.72 -26.65 12.43
CA ASN A 538 -19.24 -25.87 13.56
C ASN A 538 -18.42 -26.19 14.83
N HIS A 539 -17.29 -25.57 14.97
CA HIS A 539 -16.60 -25.55 16.25
C HIS A 539 -17.04 -24.28 17.01
N SER A 540 -17.76 -24.45 18.11
CA SER A 540 -18.04 -23.39 19.08
C SER A 540 -16.72 -22.72 19.50
N GLY A 541 -16.67 -21.39 19.42
CA GLY A 541 -15.46 -20.63 19.73
C GLY A 541 -14.91 -21.00 21.11
N SER A 542 -13.69 -21.49 21.14
CA SER A 542 -12.98 -21.91 22.36
C SER A 542 -12.67 -20.68 23.24
N SER A 543 -12.62 -20.89 24.55
CA SER A 543 -12.13 -19.86 25.49
C SER A 543 -10.66 -19.52 25.18
N ILE A 544 -10.28 -18.25 25.33
CA ILE A 544 -8.91 -17.79 25.11
C ILE A 544 -7.95 -18.56 26.01
N SER A 545 -6.93 -19.18 25.44
CA SER A 545 -5.93 -19.96 26.17
C SER A 545 -5.11 -19.09 27.14
N ILE A 546 -4.55 -19.67 28.18
CA ILE A 546 -3.72 -18.98 29.17
C ILE A 546 -2.49 -18.38 28.50
N GLU A 547 -1.88 -19.08 27.54
CA GLU A 547 -0.70 -18.61 26.79
C GLU A 547 -1.04 -17.43 25.91
N ALA A 548 -2.15 -17.46 25.19
CA ALA A 548 -2.64 -16.34 24.40
C ALA A 548 -2.93 -15.11 25.28
N LYS A 549 -3.56 -15.28 26.46
CA LYS A 549 -3.80 -14.18 27.40
C LYS A 549 -2.49 -13.52 27.84
N LYS A 550 -1.47 -14.29 28.20
CA LYS A 550 -0.14 -13.75 28.57
C LYS A 550 0.47 -12.94 27.44
N THR A 551 0.41 -13.45 26.21
CA THR A 551 0.95 -12.74 25.04
C THR A 551 0.17 -11.45 24.77
N ILE A 552 -1.15 -11.46 24.86
CA ILE A 552 -2.02 -10.29 24.72
C ILE A 552 -1.69 -9.23 25.79
N ASP A 553 -1.46 -9.63 27.03
CA ASP A 553 -1.10 -8.70 28.10
C ASP A 553 0.27 -8.06 27.87
N ILE A 554 1.22 -8.81 27.29
CA ILE A 554 2.51 -8.22 26.85
C ILE A 554 2.27 -7.19 25.74
N ILE A 555 1.42 -7.49 24.75
CA ILE A 555 1.09 -6.54 23.67
C ILE A 555 0.48 -5.26 24.25
N LYS A 556 -0.48 -5.37 25.19
CA LYS A 556 -1.06 -4.20 25.88
C LYS A 556 0.01 -3.39 26.63
N ALA A 557 0.90 -4.08 27.36
CA ALA A 557 1.99 -3.42 28.06
C ALA A 557 2.94 -2.68 27.12
N GLN A 558 3.27 -3.29 25.96
CA GLN A 558 4.07 -2.63 24.93
C GLN A 558 3.40 -1.36 24.38
N GLN A 559 2.10 -1.41 24.08
CA GLN A 559 1.36 -0.24 23.59
C GLN A 559 1.29 0.87 24.65
N LYS A 560 1.04 0.48 25.92
CA LYS A 560 1.06 1.44 27.02
C LYS A 560 2.44 2.08 27.22
N ALA A 561 3.51 1.29 27.11
CA ALA A 561 4.88 1.81 27.24
C ALA A 561 5.21 2.80 26.13
N LYS A 562 4.84 2.51 24.89
CA LYS A 562 5.03 3.42 23.74
C LYS A 562 4.40 4.79 23.95
N ALA A 563 3.24 4.83 24.61
CA ALA A 563 2.55 6.07 24.96
C ALA A 563 3.37 6.98 25.89
N HIS A 564 4.34 6.42 26.59
CA HIS A 564 5.14 7.12 27.62
C HIS A 564 6.64 7.12 27.30
N PHE A 565 7.03 6.81 26.07
CA PHE A 565 8.43 6.87 25.71
C PHE A 565 8.99 8.28 25.90
N PRO A 566 10.18 8.41 26.53
CA PRO A 566 10.86 9.69 26.59
C PRO A 566 11.20 10.18 25.19
N SER A 567 11.21 11.47 25.02
CA SER A 567 11.53 12.13 23.76
C SER A 567 12.63 13.17 23.91
N ILE A 568 13.37 13.39 22.84
CA ILE A 568 14.39 14.40 22.71
C ILE A 568 14.16 15.25 21.48
N LEU A 569 14.48 16.54 21.57
CA LEU A 569 14.49 17.44 20.44
C LEU A 569 15.92 17.51 19.90
N ILE A 570 16.07 17.25 18.62
CA ILE A 570 17.33 17.39 17.89
C ILE A 570 17.21 18.43 16.79
N LYS A 571 18.32 19.08 16.50
CA LYS A 571 18.53 19.94 15.35
C LYS A 571 19.45 19.22 14.39
N ILE A 572 19.12 19.21 13.10
CA ILE A 572 20.01 18.75 12.05
C ILE A 572 20.34 19.88 11.08
N SER A 573 21.53 19.85 10.53
CA SER A 573 21.91 20.65 9.39
C SER A 573 22.10 19.73 8.19
N GLU A 574 21.54 20.12 7.06
CA GLU A 574 21.60 19.37 5.80
C GLU A 574 21.94 20.29 4.63
N ASN A 575 22.52 19.74 3.58
CA ASN A 575 22.67 20.50 2.36
C ASN A 575 21.36 20.43 1.53
N ASN A 576 20.84 21.51 1.09
CA ASN A 576 19.57 21.82 0.43
C ASN A 576 18.90 20.77 -0.49
N ALA A 577 19.36 19.53 -0.54
CA ALA A 577 18.86 18.48 -1.45
C ALA A 577 17.44 17.96 -1.13
N LEU A 578 16.93 18.23 0.08
CA LEU A 578 15.65 17.72 0.57
C LEU A 578 14.51 18.74 0.54
N ALA A 579 14.65 19.83 -0.20
CA ALA A 579 13.70 20.95 -0.23
C ALA A 579 12.28 20.55 -0.65
N PHE A 580 12.11 19.45 -1.39
CA PHE A 580 10.83 18.98 -1.93
C PHE A 580 10.40 17.62 -1.36
N SER A 581 11.03 17.16 -0.28
CA SER A 581 10.70 15.89 0.34
C SER A 581 9.44 15.97 1.21
N THR A 582 8.78 14.82 1.39
CA THR A 582 7.67 14.71 2.35
C THR A 582 8.19 14.52 3.78
N PRO A 583 7.41 14.89 4.80
CA PRO A 583 7.77 14.62 6.20
C PRO A 583 8.02 13.13 6.48
N ALA A 584 7.31 12.22 5.82
CA ALA A 584 7.51 10.78 5.96
C ALA A 584 8.88 10.35 5.42
N TYR A 585 9.27 10.86 4.26
CA TYR A 585 10.59 10.64 3.69
C TYR A 585 11.70 11.13 4.62
N GLU A 586 11.59 12.34 5.12
CA GLU A 586 12.63 12.97 5.96
C GLU A 586 12.82 12.24 7.28
N ARG A 587 11.73 11.80 7.92
CA ARG A 587 11.79 10.97 9.13
C ARG A 587 12.55 9.67 8.87
N THR A 588 12.15 8.96 7.82
CA THR A 588 12.77 7.67 7.47
C THR A 588 14.23 7.85 7.07
N TRP A 589 14.52 8.86 6.27
CA TRP A 589 15.89 9.20 5.88
C TRP A 589 16.78 9.48 7.11
N LEU A 590 16.31 10.28 8.06
CA LEU A 590 17.05 10.59 9.28
C LEU A 590 17.35 9.31 10.10
N LEU A 591 16.32 8.49 10.35
CA LEU A 591 16.48 7.26 11.15
C LEU A 591 17.40 6.25 10.45
N ARG A 592 17.32 6.14 9.13
CA ARG A 592 18.20 5.31 8.32
C ARG A 592 19.65 5.81 8.37
N THR A 593 19.84 7.12 8.29
CA THR A 593 21.18 7.74 8.39
C THR A 593 21.81 7.51 9.75
N LEU A 594 21.04 7.70 10.84
CA LEU A 594 21.50 7.40 12.20
C LEU A 594 21.89 5.95 12.36
N SER A 595 21.09 5.03 11.78
CA SER A 595 21.38 3.59 11.80
C SER A 595 22.66 3.22 11.03
N ALA A 596 22.93 3.89 9.91
CA ALA A 596 24.11 3.66 9.08
C ALA A 596 25.39 4.19 9.73
N LEU A 597 25.33 5.36 10.38
CA LEU A 597 26.48 6.00 11.01
C LEU A 597 26.91 5.35 12.33
N VAL A 598 26.03 4.59 12.96
CA VAL A 598 26.28 3.91 14.24
C VAL A 598 25.89 2.43 14.16
N PRO A 599 26.53 1.64 13.26
CA PRO A 599 26.06 0.31 12.90
C PRO A 599 26.08 -0.70 14.04
N ASN A 600 26.98 -0.56 15.01
CA ASN A 600 27.18 -1.49 16.12
C ASN A 600 26.47 -1.08 17.41
N SER A 601 25.80 0.08 17.43
CA SER A 601 24.97 0.43 18.57
C SER A 601 23.74 -0.48 18.62
N GLU A 602 23.39 -0.92 19.79
CA GLU A 602 22.02 -1.36 20.07
C GLU A 602 21.14 -0.13 19.83
N LEU A 603 20.75 0.06 18.58
CA LEU A 603 19.82 1.10 18.20
C LEU A 603 18.54 0.83 18.97
N GLY A 604 18.40 1.50 20.10
CA GLY A 604 17.10 1.66 20.73
C GLY A 604 16.17 2.17 19.65
N PHE A 605 15.01 1.59 19.53
CA PHE A 605 14.09 1.80 18.43
C PHE A 605 13.65 3.26 18.40
N PHE A 606 14.33 4.06 17.57
CA PHE A 606 14.04 5.47 17.42
C PHE A 606 12.82 5.61 16.53
N TYR A 607 11.83 6.27 17.05
CA TYR A 607 10.72 6.77 16.28
C TYR A 607 10.87 8.28 16.17
N CYS A 608 10.75 8.79 14.96
CA CYS A 608 10.76 10.22 14.71
C CYS A 608 9.32 10.65 14.45
N ASN A 609 8.79 11.49 15.32
CA ASN A 609 7.37 11.83 15.26
C ASN A 609 7.10 13.14 14.54
N LEU A 610 7.85 14.18 14.84
CA LEU A 610 7.59 15.50 14.30
C LEU A 610 8.84 16.08 13.64
N GLN A 611 8.63 16.54 12.43
CA GLN A 611 9.48 17.48 11.77
C GLN A 611 8.91 18.87 11.98
N LEU A 612 9.73 19.78 12.49
CA LEU A 612 9.40 21.20 12.59
C LEU A 612 10.26 21.96 11.57
N PRO A 613 9.77 22.18 10.34
CA PRO A 613 10.55 22.88 9.33
C PRO A 613 10.68 24.35 9.67
N ASN A 614 11.89 24.90 9.47
CA ASN A 614 12.19 26.34 9.54
C ASN A 614 11.94 26.99 10.90
N LEU A 615 12.27 26.32 11.99
CA LEU A 615 12.25 26.90 13.32
C LEU A 615 13.68 27.22 13.75
N ASP A 616 13.91 28.46 14.20
CA ASP A 616 15.14 28.85 14.85
C ASP A 616 15.02 28.65 16.36
N TRP A 617 16.12 28.24 16.99
CA TRP A 617 16.22 28.14 18.43
C TRP A 617 16.90 29.38 18.98
N GLU A 618 16.27 30.10 19.91
CA GLU A 618 16.91 31.14 20.70
C GLU A 618 17.31 30.61 22.08
N SER A 619 18.63 30.48 22.30
CA SER A 619 19.22 30.03 23.56
C SER A 619 19.35 31.15 24.63
N SER A 620 18.88 32.35 24.36
CA SER A 620 19.20 33.52 25.14
C SER A 620 18.28 33.85 26.34
N MET A 621 17.34 32.94 26.71
CA MET A 621 16.52 33.13 27.90
C MET A 621 16.67 31.96 28.87
N PRO A 622 16.87 32.21 30.18
CA PRO A 622 16.82 31.17 31.20
C PRO A 622 15.38 30.76 31.44
N ILE A 623 14.85 29.89 30.59
CA ILE A 623 13.48 29.43 30.66
C ILE A 623 13.45 27.93 30.90
N SER A 624 12.64 27.52 31.85
CA SER A 624 12.36 26.11 32.21
C SER A 624 11.66 25.30 31.11
N SER A 625 11.37 25.88 29.97
CA SER A 625 10.72 25.25 28.85
C SER A 625 11.36 25.64 27.51
N PRO A 626 11.47 24.70 26.56
CA PRO A 626 12.03 24.96 25.23
C PRO A 626 11.21 25.99 24.47
N SER A 627 11.87 26.87 23.77
CA SER A 627 11.21 27.87 22.92
C SER A 627 11.66 27.72 21.48
N LEU A 628 10.72 27.56 20.58
CA LEU A 628 10.91 27.53 19.15
C LEU A 628 10.57 28.90 18.57
N VAL A 629 11.50 29.49 17.89
CA VAL A 629 11.30 30.81 17.30
C VAL A 629 11.06 30.63 15.79
N TYR A 630 9.91 31.10 15.37
CA TYR A 630 9.57 31.10 13.96
C TYR A 630 9.74 32.52 13.37
N ARG A 631 10.53 32.64 12.31
CA ARG A 631 10.70 33.89 11.56
C ARG A 631 10.10 33.74 10.17
N SER A 632 9.15 34.59 9.83
CA SER A 632 8.36 34.52 8.60
C SER A 632 9.18 34.65 7.31
N ARG A 633 10.34 35.25 7.32
CA ARG A 633 11.13 35.56 6.12
C ARG A 633 12.45 34.81 5.94
N LEU A 634 12.91 34.09 6.95
CA LEU A 634 14.20 33.42 6.89
C LEU A 634 14.05 31.98 7.37
N GLY A 635 13.46 31.12 6.50
CA GLY A 635 13.81 29.73 6.60
C GLY A 635 15.31 29.62 6.34
N ILE A 636 16.10 29.29 7.36
CA ILE A 636 17.50 28.92 7.13
C ILE A 636 17.39 27.60 6.37
N SER A 637 17.66 27.67 5.05
CA SER A 637 17.73 26.49 4.24
C SER A 637 18.79 25.57 4.86
N GLY A 638 18.45 24.29 5.03
CA GLY A 638 19.38 23.31 5.56
C GLY A 638 19.33 23.06 7.07
N VAL A 639 18.45 23.71 7.83
CA VAL A 639 18.24 23.40 9.26
C VAL A 639 16.83 22.88 9.51
N LYS A 640 16.73 21.74 10.20
CA LYS A 640 15.45 21.10 10.57
C LYS A 640 15.48 20.60 12.01
N TYR A 641 14.32 20.57 12.64
CA TYR A 641 14.14 20.05 14.00
C TYR A 641 13.25 18.82 14.00
N PHE A 642 13.64 17.81 14.77
CA PHE A 642 12.89 16.57 14.92
C PHE A 642 12.71 16.22 16.39
N ALA A 643 11.52 15.75 16.73
CA ALA A 643 11.30 15.07 18.00
C ALA A 643 11.52 13.57 17.78
N ILE A 644 12.54 13.02 18.40
CA ILE A 644 12.85 11.58 18.40
C ILE A 644 12.45 11.00 19.74
N TYR A 645 11.86 9.83 19.74
CA TYR A 645 11.46 9.13 20.94
C TYR A 645 11.76 7.64 20.86
N GLY A 646 11.93 7.03 22.02
CA GLY A 646 12.26 5.63 22.12
C GLY A 646 12.26 5.17 23.58
N PRO A 647 12.43 3.86 23.82
CA PRO A 647 12.36 3.30 25.17
C PRO A 647 13.49 3.72 26.09
N ASP A 648 14.64 4.12 25.55
CA ASP A 648 15.85 4.44 26.34
C ASP A 648 16.46 5.78 25.88
N ILE A 649 16.27 6.80 26.73
CA ILE A 649 16.77 8.15 26.47
C ILE A 649 18.30 8.21 26.49
N THR A 650 18.96 7.41 27.33
CA THR A 650 20.41 7.37 27.44
C THR A 650 21.03 6.84 26.14
N ASN A 651 20.45 5.78 25.61
CA ASN A 651 20.87 5.21 24.33
C ASN A 651 20.62 6.22 23.18
N MET A 652 19.46 6.89 23.15
CA MET A 652 19.17 7.91 22.14
C MET A 652 20.22 9.03 22.15
N LYS A 653 20.56 9.58 23.34
CA LYS A 653 21.60 10.62 23.50
C LYS A 653 22.97 10.12 23.02
N LYS A 654 23.33 8.88 23.38
CA LYS A 654 24.58 8.26 22.95
C LYS A 654 24.67 8.16 21.42
N VAL A 655 23.60 7.72 20.75
CA VAL A 655 23.57 7.61 19.29
C VAL A 655 23.72 8.99 18.64
N ILE A 656 23.03 10.01 19.14
CA ILE A 656 23.18 11.37 18.59
C ILE A 656 24.62 11.87 18.74
N SER A 657 25.24 11.68 19.92
CA SER A 657 26.63 12.07 20.18
C SER A 657 27.63 11.35 19.27
N LEU A 658 27.45 10.02 19.08
CA LEU A 658 28.29 9.23 18.18
C LEU A 658 28.13 9.67 16.72
N THR A 659 26.90 9.98 16.30
CA THR A 659 26.60 10.49 14.95
C THR A 659 27.28 11.85 14.73
N ALA A 660 27.16 12.78 15.66
CA ALA A 660 27.83 14.08 15.58
C ALA A 660 29.35 13.93 15.47
N THR A 661 29.94 12.99 16.23
CA THR A 661 31.38 12.69 16.15
C THR A 661 31.76 12.08 14.80
N ALA A 662 30.97 11.13 14.29
CA ALA A 662 31.21 10.51 12.99
C ALA A 662 31.18 11.53 11.85
N LEU A 663 30.20 12.46 11.87
CA LEU A 663 30.08 13.52 10.85
C LEU A 663 31.29 14.48 10.87
N LYS A 664 31.79 14.85 12.06
CA LYS A 664 33.00 15.66 12.20
C LYS A 664 34.22 14.95 11.60
N ASN A 665 34.35 13.65 11.82
CA ASN A 665 35.45 12.84 11.28
C ASN A 665 35.37 12.72 9.74
N VAL A 666 34.16 12.59 9.17
CA VAL A 666 33.96 12.54 7.71
C VAL A 666 34.37 13.87 7.05
N ARG A 667 34.10 15.00 7.67
CA ARG A 667 34.51 16.34 7.20
C ARG A 667 36.04 16.52 7.17
N GLY A 668 36.76 15.82 8.06
CA GLY A 668 38.24 15.81 8.08
C GLY A 668 38.89 15.01 6.96
N ILE A 669 38.13 14.23 6.18
CA ILE A 669 38.66 13.39 5.09
C ILE A 669 38.20 14.00 3.75
N GLU A 670 38.97 14.94 3.22
CA GLU A 670 38.74 15.60 1.91
C GLU A 670 38.79 14.66 0.68
N SER A 671 38.93 13.36 0.84
CA SER A 671 39.22 12.43 -0.24
C SER A 671 38.42 11.13 -0.28
N ILE A 672 37.17 11.07 0.23
CA ILE A 672 36.34 9.89 -0.01
C ILE A 672 35.46 10.15 -1.25
N SER A 673 36.09 10.32 -2.40
CA SER A 673 35.43 10.42 -3.70
C SER A 673 35.09 9.07 -4.35
N ASN A 674 35.40 7.92 -3.77
CA ASN A 674 35.35 6.64 -4.46
C ASN A 674 34.73 5.45 -3.71
N SER A 675 34.00 5.62 -2.60
CA SER A 675 33.28 4.48 -2.03
C SER A 675 31.78 4.56 -2.35
N SER A 676 31.38 3.93 -3.42
CA SER A 676 30.05 3.98 -4.03
C SER A 676 28.90 3.32 -3.25
N ALA A 677 29.14 2.71 -2.10
CA ALA A 677 28.14 1.93 -1.37
C ALA A 677 27.36 2.69 -0.27
N TYR A 678 27.87 3.82 0.22
CA TYR A 678 27.26 4.57 1.35
C TYR A 678 27.01 6.05 1.07
N SER A 679 27.30 6.51 -0.12
CA SER A 679 27.41 7.94 -0.44
C SER A 679 26.11 8.73 -0.43
N GLY A 680 24.95 8.08 -0.57
CA GLY A 680 23.70 8.81 -0.78
C GLY A 680 23.10 9.48 0.46
N SER A 681 23.20 8.85 1.63
CA SER A 681 22.49 9.34 2.84
C SER A 681 23.38 10.17 3.78
N THR A 682 24.69 9.97 3.76
CA THR A 682 25.64 10.72 4.59
C THR A 682 26.01 12.08 4.00
N LEU A 683 25.90 12.25 2.67
CA LEU A 683 26.20 13.51 1.99
C LEU A 683 25.23 14.65 2.31
N PHE A 684 24.03 14.32 2.79
CA PHE A 684 23.01 15.33 3.07
C PHE A 684 23.00 15.79 4.54
N LEU A 685 23.43 14.96 5.49
CA LEU A 685 23.50 15.32 6.89
C LEU A 685 24.86 15.95 7.19
N GLU A 686 24.86 17.26 7.43
CA GLU A 686 26.05 18.02 7.75
C GLU A 686 26.37 18.05 9.24
N ASP A 687 25.36 18.19 10.09
CA ASP A 687 25.52 18.21 11.53
C ASP A 687 24.25 17.78 12.25
N ILE A 688 24.42 17.30 13.49
CA ILE A 688 23.33 16.91 14.38
C ILE A 688 23.65 17.39 15.80
N GLU A 689 22.69 18.03 16.42
CA GLU A 689 22.82 18.59 17.78
C GLU A 689 21.62 18.15 18.63
N LEU A 690 21.90 17.66 19.84
CA LEU A 690 20.88 17.45 20.88
C LEU A 690 20.54 18.80 21.48
N ILE A 691 19.31 19.25 21.33
CA ILE A 691 18.82 20.49 21.92
C ILE A 691 18.41 20.24 23.37
N GLN A 692 17.49 19.29 23.60
CA GLN A 692 17.03 18.96 24.96
C GLN A 692 16.15 17.73 25.06
N GLU A 693 15.84 17.32 26.29
CA GLU A 693 14.75 16.39 26.58
C GLU A 693 13.41 17.12 26.53
N LEU A 694 12.40 16.47 25.90
CA LEU A 694 11.06 17.02 25.86
C LEU A 694 10.25 16.50 27.05
N PRO A 695 9.51 17.37 27.76
CA PRO A 695 8.65 16.93 28.84
C PRO A 695 7.50 16.04 28.32
N THR A 696 7.24 14.96 29.04
CA THR A 696 6.10 14.07 28.74
C THR A 696 4.80 14.74 29.16
N ALA A 697 3.82 14.82 28.24
CA ALA A 697 2.51 15.38 28.50
C ALA A 697 1.43 14.58 27.77
N LYS A 698 0.17 14.71 28.21
CA LYS A 698 -0.97 14.01 27.57
C LYS A 698 -1.33 14.57 26.17
N VAL A 699 -0.80 15.71 25.79
CA VAL A 699 -1.14 16.39 24.51
C VAL A 699 0.06 17.24 24.07
N CYS A 700 0.36 17.29 22.79
CA CYS A 700 1.33 18.24 22.24
C CYS A 700 0.72 19.64 22.28
N ARG A 701 1.26 20.48 23.18
CA ARG A 701 0.82 21.87 23.35
C ARG A 701 1.94 22.82 22.99
N LEU A 702 1.59 23.78 22.16
CA LEU A 702 2.41 24.95 21.91
C LEU A 702 1.70 26.18 22.47
N SER A 703 2.45 27.08 23.07
CA SER A 703 1.94 28.38 23.42
C SER A 703 2.76 29.48 22.78
N ALA A 704 2.12 30.59 22.45
CA ALA A 704 2.78 31.80 21.99
C ALA A 704 2.16 33.02 22.67
N CYS A 705 3.00 34.03 22.96
CA CYS A 705 2.55 35.35 23.47
C CYS A 705 2.66 36.37 22.34
N ILE A 706 1.55 37.05 22.04
CA ILE A 706 1.42 38.02 20.96
C ILE A 706 0.86 39.33 21.54
N PRO A 707 1.29 40.51 21.08
CA PRO A 707 0.76 41.80 21.58
C PRO A 707 -0.76 41.92 21.45
N ALA A 708 -1.44 42.38 22.50
CA ALA A 708 -2.91 42.42 22.59
C ALA A 708 -3.57 43.55 21.77
N ASP A 709 -2.83 44.57 21.39
CA ASP A 709 -3.29 45.67 20.55
C ASP A 709 -3.79 45.20 19.14
N LYS A 710 -3.44 43.99 18.72
CA LYS A 710 -3.78 43.39 17.44
C LYS A 710 -4.83 42.27 17.51
N SER A 711 -5.59 42.20 18.62
CA SER A 711 -6.50 41.06 18.91
C SER A 711 -7.51 40.76 17.79
N ARG A 712 -8.06 41.77 17.12
CA ARG A 712 -8.97 41.59 15.99
C ARG A 712 -8.28 40.93 14.79
N LEU A 713 -7.11 41.43 14.42
CA LEU A 713 -6.32 40.93 13.30
C LEU A 713 -5.81 39.49 13.53
N ILE A 714 -5.55 39.14 14.79
CA ILE A 714 -5.14 37.78 15.19
C ILE A 714 -6.30 36.79 14.98
N ASN A 715 -7.55 37.17 15.32
CA ASN A 715 -8.69 36.33 14.99
C ASN A 715 -8.82 36.08 13.50
N GLU A 716 -8.77 37.15 12.71
CA GLU A 716 -8.82 37.04 11.24
C GLU A 716 -7.67 36.18 10.68
N ALA A 717 -6.49 36.26 11.29
CA ALA A 717 -5.34 35.44 10.92
C ALA A 717 -5.53 33.95 11.27
N LEU A 718 -6.10 33.66 12.45
CA LEU A 718 -6.39 32.28 12.86
C LEU A 718 -7.48 31.65 11.99
N GLU A 719 -8.52 32.38 11.66
CA GLU A 719 -9.61 31.90 10.78
C GLU A 719 -9.09 31.65 9.35
N GLU A 720 -8.24 32.53 8.81
CA GLU A 720 -7.59 32.32 7.53
C GLU A 720 -6.69 31.09 7.55
N TRP A 721 -5.86 30.91 8.58
CA TRP A 721 -5.00 29.76 8.74
C TRP A 721 -5.80 28.44 8.79
N LEU A 722 -6.89 28.40 9.56
CA LEU A 722 -7.77 27.24 9.62
C LEU A 722 -8.41 26.93 8.27
N SER A 723 -8.86 27.97 7.57
CA SER A 723 -9.45 27.83 6.24
C SER A 723 -8.45 27.32 5.21
N GLU A 724 -7.23 27.85 5.19
CA GLU A 724 -6.16 27.42 4.29
C GLU A 724 -5.72 25.97 4.55
N MET A 725 -5.82 25.48 5.79
CA MET A 725 -5.60 24.07 6.14
C MET A 725 -6.82 23.19 5.81
N GLY A 726 -7.92 23.74 5.30
CA GLY A 726 -9.16 23.01 5.03
C GLY A 726 -9.85 22.49 6.29
N LEU A 727 -9.68 23.17 7.43
CA LEU A 727 -10.28 22.80 8.70
C LEU A 727 -11.56 23.58 8.94
N HIS A 728 -12.65 22.86 9.18
CA HIS A 728 -13.87 23.46 9.73
C HIS A 728 -13.74 23.61 11.25
N PHE A 729 -14.18 24.70 11.80
CA PHE A 729 -14.09 24.99 13.22
C PHE A 729 -15.42 25.52 13.77
N THR A 730 -15.60 25.28 15.05
CA THR A 730 -16.66 25.90 15.85
C THR A 730 -16.02 26.80 16.90
N LEU A 731 -16.59 27.96 17.13
CA LEU A 731 -16.09 28.97 18.03
C LEU A 731 -16.91 28.97 19.32
N LYS A 732 -16.22 28.84 20.47
CA LYS A 732 -16.79 28.98 21.78
C LYS A 732 -16.15 30.20 22.47
N LYS A 733 -16.95 31.13 22.97
CA LYS A 733 -16.47 32.27 23.76
C LYS A 733 -16.82 32.05 25.23
N ASP A 734 -15.81 32.10 26.08
CA ASP A 734 -15.96 32.21 27.52
C ASP A 734 -15.59 33.65 27.93
N GLU A 735 -15.90 34.06 29.19
CA GLU A 735 -15.69 35.44 29.67
C GLU A 735 -14.27 35.99 29.40
N ASP A 736 -13.24 35.14 29.44
CA ASP A 736 -11.85 35.52 29.30
C ASP A 736 -11.11 34.82 28.14
N SER A 737 -11.76 33.97 27.38
CA SER A 737 -11.06 33.19 26.33
C SER A 737 -11.92 32.87 25.15
N ILE A 738 -11.29 32.74 24.01
CA ILE A 738 -11.89 32.26 22.77
C ILE A 738 -11.25 30.92 22.41
N ILE A 739 -12.07 29.93 22.12
CA ILE A 739 -11.62 28.58 21.79
C ILE A 739 -12.20 28.19 20.44
N TYR A 740 -11.32 27.88 19.50
CA TYR A 740 -11.66 27.27 18.20
C TYR A 740 -11.51 25.76 18.31
N TYR A 741 -12.62 25.05 18.18
CA TYR A 741 -12.60 23.58 18.07
C TYR A 741 -12.64 23.19 16.61
N THR A 742 -11.74 22.35 16.19
CA THR A 742 -11.77 21.81 14.84
C THR A 742 -12.69 20.59 14.77
N SER A 743 -13.77 20.69 13.99
CA SER A 743 -14.62 19.56 13.65
C SER A 743 -14.11 18.95 12.33
N SER A 744 -13.48 17.80 12.38
CA SER A 744 -13.09 17.11 11.15
C SER A 744 -14.29 16.45 10.48
N ILE A 745 -14.88 17.08 9.47
CA ILE A 745 -15.79 16.41 8.55
C ILE A 745 -15.01 15.42 7.64
N ASN A 746 -13.75 15.71 7.38
CA ASN A 746 -12.83 14.79 6.70
C ASN A 746 -11.80 14.23 7.70
N LYS A 747 -11.97 12.96 8.08
CA LYS A 747 -11.11 12.21 9.01
C LYS A 747 -9.62 12.09 8.62
N THR A 748 -9.20 12.69 7.52
CA THR A 748 -7.82 12.67 7.03
C THR A 748 -6.96 13.84 7.48
N ASN A 749 -7.53 14.88 8.05
CA ASN A 749 -6.79 16.10 8.41
C ASN A 749 -6.59 16.20 9.93
N LYS A 750 -5.59 15.49 10.47
CA LYS A 750 -5.22 15.45 11.89
C LYS A 750 -4.24 16.57 12.27
N ALA A 751 -4.48 17.81 11.80
CA ALA A 751 -3.53 18.89 11.98
C ALA A 751 -3.65 19.60 13.33
N LEU A 752 -4.88 19.73 13.83
CA LEU A 752 -5.15 20.59 14.99
C LEU A 752 -6.41 20.10 15.73
N LYS A 753 -6.40 20.08 17.06
CA LYS A 753 -7.56 19.75 17.89
C LYS A 753 -8.32 20.98 18.34
N TYR A 754 -7.60 21.94 18.91
CA TYR A 754 -8.16 23.22 19.30
C TYR A 754 -7.10 24.32 19.32
N ILE A 755 -7.57 25.54 19.22
CA ILE A 755 -6.83 26.76 19.52
C ILE A 755 -7.56 27.45 20.67
N LYS A 756 -6.83 27.78 21.72
CA LYS A 756 -7.35 28.62 22.81
C LYS A 756 -6.51 29.85 22.89
N TYR A 757 -7.12 31.02 22.91
CA TYR A 757 -6.39 32.24 23.27
C TYR A 757 -7.11 33.01 24.35
N LYS A 758 -6.33 33.68 25.17
CA LYS A 758 -6.75 34.52 26.28
C LYS A 758 -5.94 35.78 26.28
N THR A 759 -6.59 36.94 26.48
CA THR A 759 -5.90 38.22 26.69
C THR A 759 -5.46 38.31 28.15
N ILE A 760 -4.17 38.46 28.36
CA ILE A 760 -3.57 38.65 29.70
C ILE A 760 -2.77 39.92 29.65
N SER A 761 -3.25 40.95 30.35
CA SER A 761 -2.63 42.28 30.37
C SER A 761 -2.43 42.85 28.97
N THR A 762 -1.20 43.05 28.53
CA THR A 762 -0.83 43.58 27.22
C THR A 762 -0.55 42.53 26.16
N ASN A 763 -0.78 41.26 26.47
CA ASN A 763 -0.48 40.15 25.55
C ASN A 763 -1.66 39.21 25.39
N ILE A 764 -1.72 38.59 24.24
CA ILE A 764 -2.59 37.44 23.93
C ILE A 764 -1.77 36.18 24.10
N CYS A 765 -2.16 35.31 25.02
CA CYS A 765 -1.59 33.98 25.16
C CYS A 765 -2.39 33.00 24.28
N LEU A 766 -1.72 32.49 23.24
CA LEU A 766 -2.25 31.52 22.32
C LEU A 766 -1.77 30.13 22.72
N SER A 767 -2.68 29.20 22.95
CA SER A 767 -2.41 27.78 23.18
C SER A 767 -2.94 26.94 22.02
N LEU A 768 -2.08 26.17 21.39
CA LEU A 768 -2.37 25.32 20.25
C LEU A 768 -2.21 23.86 20.67
N CYS A 769 -3.24 23.05 20.45
CA CYS A 769 -3.13 21.60 20.50
C CYS A 769 -2.95 21.08 19.07
N ILE A 770 -1.72 20.72 18.72
CA ILE A 770 -1.32 20.42 17.35
C ILE A 770 -1.12 18.94 17.10
N GLY A 771 -1.32 18.54 15.85
CA GLY A 771 -1.04 17.21 15.31
C GLY A 771 -0.03 17.23 14.16
N LYS A 772 0.21 16.06 13.59
CA LYS A 772 1.25 15.81 12.55
C LYS A 772 1.21 16.73 11.32
N LYS A 773 0.07 17.34 11.03
CA LYS A 773 -0.14 18.15 9.80
C LYS A 773 -0.32 19.65 10.08
N ALA A 774 -0.03 20.11 11.28
CA ALA A 774 -0.12 21.53 11.59
C ALA A 774 0.96 22.32 10.85
N ASN A 775 0.55 23.23 9.99
CA ASN A 775 1.46 24.10 9.24
C ASN A 775 1.67 25.42 10.01
N LEU A 776 2.59 25.40 10.97
CA LEU A 776 2.93 26.57 11.77
C LEU A 776 3.63 27.68 10.96
N ARG A 777 4.29 27.33 9.84
CA ARG A 777 4.88 28.31 8.94
C ARG A 777 3.80 29.18 8.32
N LEU A 778 2.75 28.55 7.80
CA LEU A 778 1.62 29.26 7.23
C LEU A 778 0.98 30.22 8.26
N LEU A 779 0.84 29.78 9.52
CA LEU A 779 0.35 30.64 10.60
C LEU A 779 1.25 31.87 10.81
N ALA A 780 2.55 31.68 10.88
CA ALA A 780 3.49 32.78 11.05
C ALA A 780 3.51 33.76 9.85
N ASP A 781 3.40 33.23 8.63
CA ASP A 781 3.33 34.05 7.44
C ASP A 781 2.03 34.88 7.37
N ILE A 782 0.90 34.34 7.81
CA ILE A 782 -0.37 35.05 7.91
C ILE A 782 -0.31 36.11 9.04
N LEU A 783 0.25 35.76 10.19
CA LEU A 783 0.44 36.71 11.30
C LEU A 783 1.36 37.88 10.89
N TYR A 784 2.40 37.61 10.10
CA TYR A 784 3.25 38.67 9.55
C TYR A 784 2.46 39.55 8.58
N LYS A 785 1.75 38.96 7.63
CA LYS A 785 1.01 39.71 6.61
C LYS A 785 -0.09 40.60 7.20
N LYS A 786 -0.87 40.06 8.15
CA LYS A 786 -2.03 40.75 8.73
C LYS A 786 -1.67 41.59 9.96
N CYS A 787 -0.79 41.09 10.80
CA CYS A 787 -0.52 41.68 12.11
C CYS A 787 0.84 42.37 12.17
N THR A 788 1.66 42.31 11.10
CA THR A 788 3.04 42.78 11.10
C THR A 788 3.90 42.18 12.20
N ILE A 789 3.65 40.93 12.56
CA ILE A 789 4.39 40.18 13.58
C ILE A 789 5.54 39.46 12.88
N GLU A 790 6.74 40.04 12.99
CA GLU A 790 7.94 39.52 12.33
C GLU A 790 8.49 38.24 12.96
N LYS A 791 8.17 37.99 14.22
CA LYS A 791 8.71 36.87 14.99
C LYS A 791 7.66 36.31 15.92
N THR A 792 7.33 35.02 15.72
CA THR A 792 6.44 34.28 16.62
C THR A 792 7.25 33.26 17.41
N ILE A 793 7.21 33.36 18.74
CA ILE A 793 7.89 32.43 19.63
C ILE A 793 6.90 31.44 20.17
N PHE A 794 7.04 30.16 19.78
CA PHE A 794 6.27 29.09 20.36
C PHE A 794 7.05 28.40 21.48
N ARG A 795 6.39 28.21 22.60
CA ARG A 795 6.90 27.41 23.73
C ARG A 795 6.26 26.04 23.68
N ILE A 796 7.05 24.99 23.84
CA ILE A 796 6.55 23.63 23.95
C ILE A 796 6.19 23.38 25.41
N GLU A 797 4.90 23.32 25.74
CA GLU A 797 4.41 23.08 27.10
C GLU A 797 4.32 21.59 27.42
N GLY A 798 4.29 20.73 26.43
CA GLY A 798 4.26 19.31 26.62
C GLY A 798 4.17 18.54 25.30
N TRP A 799 4.57 17.29 25.35
CA TRP A 799 4.67 16.41 24.18
C TRP A 799 4.09 15.04 24.49
N ASP A 800 3.14 14.60 23.69
CA ASP A 800 2.56 13.25 23.75
C ASP A 800 2.59 12.61 22.37
N LEU A 801 3.14 11.42 22.31
CA LEU A 801 3.27 10.65 21.09
C LEU A 801 1.92 10.15 20.54
N ASN A 802 0.97 9.90 21.43
CA ASN A 802 -0.38 9.43 21.09
C ASN A 802 -1.36 10.57 20.80
N ALA A 803 -1.06 11.78 21.23
CA ALA A 803 -1.89 12.94 20.92
C ALA A 803 -1.95 13.26 19.42
N LEU A 804 -1.13 12.57 18.65
CA LEU A 804 -1.11 12.65 17.20
C LEU A 804 -2.15 11.74 16.54
N ASP A 805 -2.72 10.79 17.28
CA ASP A 805 -3.94 10.08 16.97
C ASP A 805 -5.13 10.74 17.68
N LEU A 806 -5.55 11.89 17.17
CA LEU A 806 -6.62 12.72 17.74
C LEU A 806 -8.03 12.08 17.66
N ASP A 807 -8.13 10.76 17.50
CA ASP A 807 -9.40 10.06 17.27
C ASP A 807 -10.05 9.46 18.52
N ASP A 808 -9.46 9.59 19.71
CA ASP A 808 -10.02 8.99 20.93
C ASP A 808 -10.53 10.06 21.92
N HIS A 809 -11.55 10.83 21.52
CA HIS A 809 -12.51 11.43 22.49
C HIS A 809 -13.75 11.91 21.77
#